data_1529a45264ef3184dab090a0aefbef11
#
_entry.id   1529a45264ef3184dab090a0aefbef11
#
_cell.length_a   1.000
_cell.length_b   1.000
_cell.length_c   1.000
_cell.angle_alpha   90.00
_cell.angle_beta   90.00
_cell.angle_gamma   90.00
#
_symmetry.space_group_name_H-M   'P 1'
#
loop_
_entity.id
_entity.type
_entity.pdbx_description
1 polymer ?
#
loop_
_entity_poly.entity_id
_entity_poly.type
_entity_poly.pdbx_seq_one_letter_code
_entity_poly.pdbx_strand_id
1 'polypeptide(L)'
;EGFRFEEHRPRSADELLGRTREAVVLDCHERFVPNALGRAVGAVDGGGLLILLTPPLDDWPAVRDRFDDSLAVPPYGVDDVTGRFRERLVGTLRTHPGVAVVALGDADGDTVVRDGLTGAQPAGGANRSEAADDAGPRRAPPGATFPVNAYTACLTADQSRALRAFEALSEPGSAVVVESDRGRGKSSAAGLAAGALALGGDDVLVTAPAFRNAAEVFERARELIESEAAGGDEVEGDDGRDLRTAAGGRVRFLAPAVAAGVADGADAVIVDEAAALPVRLLEAFLDAPAVAFCTTVHGYEGAGRGFAVRFRERLLDSAFAVRDVRLDEPIRYARDDPVESWAARALLLDARPAVEAAVADATVAAATYRALPPDELLADETLLGEAFGLLVAAHYRTEPNDLARLLDAPNLTARALLVEGRVVAVALLAREGGLDADTRRRMYEGERVRGNMVPDVLTSQLRDEGAAEPRGLRTVRIATHHALRGEGFGARLLGAVHDEFGAGGDGTDSVDYFSVGYGATPRLLRFWRRAGYGTVHLSTTRNDASGEHSAIMLRPATARGRDLLDRHAVAFRDRERDGLSDAHREVNPDVVRGALRACPAPVSVDLTETEWRSVVGASFGPGMYDTAPGAFRDLALAALIEGPEGDDALLSEREERLLVEKVLQGRPAEAVAADLGFVSTGACLRALGDAYVPLVERYGTEFALAERERFTGE
;
A
#
# COMPACT_ATOMS: atom_id res chain seq x y z
N GLU A 1 -11.24 1.08 45.58
CA GLU A 1 -10.49 0.41 44.49
C GLU A 1 -9.67 1.48 43.79
N GLY A 2 -8.32 1.32 43.77
CA GLY A 2 -7.40 2.33 43.23
C GLY A 2 -7.32 2.21 41.71
N PHE A 3 -7.05 3.33 41.03
CA PHE A 3 -6.76 3.33 39.59
C PHE A 3 -5.53 2.46 39.31
N ARG A 4 -5.60 1.68 38.22
CA ARG A 4 -4.45 0.96 37.65
C ARG A 4 -3.88 1.78 36.52
N PHE A 5 -2.63 2.20 36.64
CA PHE A 5 -1.93 2.95 35.61
C PHE A 5 -0.99 2.03 34.82
N GLU A 6 -0.98 2.21 33.50
CA GLU A 6 0.00 1.62 32.57
C GLU A 6 0.68 2.78 31.85
N GLU A 7 2.01 2.79 31.83
CA GLU A 7 2.79 3.83 31.16
C GLU A 7 3.42 3.25 29.88
N HIS A 8 3.21 3.94 28.78
CA HIS A 8 3.77 3.57 27.48
C HIS A 8 4.55 4.72 26.85
N ARG A 9 5.66 4.40 26.20
CA ARG A 9 6.38 5.38 25.42
C ARG A 9 5.65 5.62 24.08
N PRO A 10 5.73 6.82 23.47
CA PRO A 10 5.08 7.08 22.16
C PRO A 10 5.47 6.07 21.05
N ARG A 11 6.66 5.46 21.14
CA ARG A 11 7.12 4.42 20.19
C ARG A 11 6.46 3.07 20.40
N SER A 12 6.00 2.78 21.59
CA SER A 12 5.29 1.54 21.93
C SER A 12 3.77 1.73 22.07
N ALA A 13 3.22 2.83 21.52
CA ALA A 13 1.79 3.06 21.49
C ALA A 13 1.01 1.97 20.71
N ASP A 14 1.71 1.14 19.93
CA ASP A 14 1.14 -0.07 19.30
C ASP A 14 0.61 -1.09 20.30
N GLU A 15 1.14 -1.09 21.53
CA GLU A 15 0.68 -1.96 22.63
C GLU A 15 -0.71 -1.57 23.14
N LEU A 16 -1.17 -0.34 22.86
CA LEU A 16 -2.53 0.11 23.17
C LEU A 16 -3.59 -0.49 22.22
N LEU A 17 -3.16 -0.99 21.05
CA LEU A 17 -4.08 -1.49 20.04
C LEU A 17 -4.73 -2.81 20.49
N GLY A 18 -6.03 -2.94 20.21
CA GLY A 18 -6.83 -4.12 20.58
C GLY A 18 -7.35 -4.10 22.02
N ARG A 19 -7.03 -3.08 22.81
CA ARG A 19 -7.54 -2.91 24.18
C ARG A 19 -8.16 -1.54 24.34
N THR A 20 -9.14 -1.42 25.23
CA THR A 20 -9.74 -0.15 25.62
C THR A 20 -9.39 0.24 27.04
N ARG A 21 -9.46 1.52 27.34
CA ARG A 21 -9.18 2.14 28.62
C ARG A 21 -10.25 3.18 28.95
N GLU A 22 -10.63 3.26 30.21
CA GLU A 22 -11.56 4.30 30.71
C GLU A 22 -11.00 5.70 30.54
N ALA A 23 -9.68 5.86 30.69
CA ALA A 23 -8.99 7.12 30.45
C ALA A 23 -7.63 6.88 29.77
N VAL A 24 -7.31 7.74 28.82
CA VAL A 24 -6.00 7.79 28.16
C VAL A 24 -5.45 9.19 28.29
N VAL A 25 -4.22 9.30 28.84
CA VAL A 25 -3.49 10.56 28.98
C VAL A 25 -2.34 10.55 27.97
N LEU A 26 -2.27 11.55 27.10
CA LEU A 26 -1.19 11.75 26.15
C LEU A 26 -0.43 13.03 26.51
N ASP A 27 0.84 12.88 26.90
CA ASP A 27 1.75 14.01 27.13
C ASP A 27 2.41 14.44 25.81
N CYS A 28 2.17 15.69 25.43
CA CYS A 28 2.61 16.30 24.18
C CYS A 28 3.77 17.30 24.37
N HIS A 29 4.40 17.40 25.55
CA HIS A 29 5.42 18.41 25.83
C HIS A 29 6.78 18.07 25.18
N GLU A 30 7.34 16.89 25.47
CA GLU A 30 8.67 16.54 24.97
C GLU A 30 8.68 16.03 23.52
N ARG A 31 7.60 15.37 23.12
CA ARG A 31 7.48 14.77 21.79
C ARG A 31 6.02 14.50 21.44
N PHE A 32 5.51 15.25 20.54
CA PHE A 32 4.18 15.00 19.97
C PHE A 32 4.27 14.21 18.65
N VAL A 33 3.68 13.02 18.61
CA VAL A 33 3.66 12.16 17.41
C VAL A 33 2.21 11.98 16.96
N PRO A 34 1.83 12.46 15.77
CA PRO A 34 0.44 12.33 15.26
C PRO A 34 -0.10 10.91 15.27
N ASN A 35 0.73 9.92 14.94
CA ASN A 35 0.34 8.51 15.02
C ASN A 35 0.03 8.05 16.44
N ALA A 36 0.76 8.55 17.45
CA ALA A 36 0.49 8.20 18.84
C ALA A 36 -0.86 8.78 19.29
N LEU A 37 -1.21 9.99 18.84
CA LEU A 37 -2.54 10.56 19.08
C LEU A 37 -3.64 9.69 18.46
N GLY A 38 -3.48 9.28 17.22
CA GLY A 38 -4.45 8.38 16.57
C GLY A 38 -4.66 7.08 17.35
N ARG A 39 -3.57 6.46 17.83
CA ARG A 39 -3.64 5.23 18.64
C ARG A 39 -4.28 5.47 20.02
N ALA A 40 -3.95 6.59 20.66
CA ALA A 40 -4.56 6.99 21.94
C ALA A 40 -6.08 7.14 21.81
N VAL A 41 -6.55 7.84 20.77
CA VAL A 41 -7.99 7.94 20.42
C VAL A 41 -8.60 6.54 20.30
N GLY A 42 -7.97 5.66 19.53
CA GLY A 42 -8.46 4.30 19.30
C GLY A 42 -8.46 3.39 20.54
N ALA A 43 -7.81 3.80 21.64
CA ALA A 43 -7.75 3.07 22.90
C ALA A 43 -8.73 3.57 23.96
N VAL A 44 -9.39 4.71 23.76
CA VAL A 44 -10.42 5.20 24.68
C VAL A 44 -11.69 4.38 24.52
N ASP A 45 -12.30 3.98 25.61
CA ASP A 45 -13.59 3.27 25.59
C ASP A 45 -14.77 4.23 25.46
N GLY A 46 -15.93 3.73 25.04
CA GLY A 46 -17.17 4.51 25.03
C GLY A 46 -17.51 5.03 26.43
N GLY A 47 -17.75 6.35 26.57
CA GLY A 47 -17.92 7.00 27.86
C GLY A 47 -16.61 7.28 28.61
N GLY A 48 -15.45 6.92 28.03
CA GLY A 48 -14.13 7.19 28.60
C GLY A 48 -13.64 8.63 28.36
N LEU A 49 -12.40 8.91 28.78
CA LEU A 49 -11.82 10.24 28.73
C LEU A 49 -10.46 10.24 28.01
N LEU A 50 -10.31 11.14 27.03
CA LEU A 50 -9.01 11.45 26.42
C LEU A 50 -8.48 12.76 27.01
N ILE A 51 -7.29 12.73 27.61
CA ILE A 51 -6.64 13.90 28.19
C ILE A 51 -5.37 14.20 27.41
N LEU A 52 -5.24 15.40 26.86
CA LEU A 52 -4.02 15.87 26.21
C LEU A 52 -3.32 16.87 27.13
N LEU A 53 -2.11 16.56 27.55
CA LEU A 53 -1.25 17.50 28.27
C LEU A 53 -0.38 18.23 27.23
N THR A 54 -0.62 19.52 27.06
CA THR A 54 0.01 20.31 25.99
C THR A 54 0.72 21.55 26.57
N PRO A 55 1.71 22.09 25.88
CA PRO A 55 2.10 23.49 26.09
C PRO A 55 0.89 24.43 25.98
N PRO A 56 0.98 25.70 26.42
CA PRO A 56 -0.08 26.69 26.17
C PRO A 56 -0.50 26.66 24.72
N LEU A 57 -1.81 26.54 24.45
CA LEU A 57 -2.32 26.31 23.08
C LEU A 57 -1.94 27.41 22.10
N ASP A 58 -1.72 28.65 22.56
CA ASP A 58 -1.29 29.75 21.72
C ASP A 58 0.19 29.63 21.31
N ASP A 59 1.01 29.01 22.14
CA ASP A 59 2.45 28.87 21.93
C ASP A 59 2.79 27.54 21.23
N TRP A 60 1.94 26.51 21.39
CA TRP A 60 2.21 25.15 20.92
C TRP A 60 2.57 25.03 19.43
N PRO A 61 1.93 25.77 18.49
CA PRO A 61 2.35 25.76 17.07
C PRO A 61 3.79 26.22 16.84
N ALA A 62 4.33 27.09 17.72
CA ALA A 62 5.70 27.59 17.63
C ALA A 62 6.73 26.66 18.30
N VAL A 63 6.30 25.75 19.18
CA VAL A 63 7.19 24.81 19.87
C VAL A 63 7.71 23.76 18.88
N ARG A 64 9.03 23.50 18.93
CA ARG A 64 9.67 22.41 18.19
C ARG A 64 10.08 21.31 19.15
N ASP A 65 9.87 20.06 18.73
CA ASP A 65 10.16 18.88 19.51
C ASP A 65 10.88 17.79 18.70
N ARG A 66 11.12 16.64 19.33
CA ARG A 66 11.82 15.51 18.68
C ARG A 66 11.07 14.90 17.47
N PHE A 67 9.79 15.20 17.28
CA PHE A 67 9.09 14.79 16.07
C PHE A 67 9.48 15.72 14.93
N ASP A 68 9.61 17.04 15.18
CA ASP A 68 10.06 18.02 14.18
C ASP A 68 11.47 17.72 13.69
N ASP A 69 12.39 17.23 14.57
CA ASP A 69 13.70 16.71 14.14
C ASP A 69 13.57 15.62 13.05
N SER A 70 12.49 14.88 13.06
CA SER A 70 12.24 13.83 12.05
C SER A 70 11.74 14.39 10.72
N LEU A 71 11.23 15.61 10.70
CA LEU A 71 10.77 16.33 9.51
C LEU A 71 11.88 17.20 8.88
N ALA A 72 12.85 17.60 9.69
CA ALA A 72 14.06 18.30 9.26
C ALA A 72 15.00 17.33 8.54
N VAL A 73 14.89 17.24 7.23
CA VAL A 73 15.73 16.34 6.41
C VAL A 73 16.79 17.17 5.66
N PRO A 74 18.06 16.73 5.64
CA PRO A 74 19.11 17.46 4.93
C PRO A 74 18.75 17.74 3.47
N PRO A 75 19.03 18.98 2.97
CA PRO A 75 19.82 20.02 3.62
C PRO A 75 19.07 20.94 4.60
N TYR A 76 17.79 20.67 4.91
CA TYR A 76 16.96 21.51 5.79
C TYR A 76 17.24 21.23 7.27
N GLY A 77 17.09 22.27 8.10
CA GLY A 77 17.18 22.20 9.56
C GLY A 77 15.81 22.22 10.27
N VAL A 78 15.82 22.11 11.59
CA VAL A 78 14.61 22.18 12.42
C VAL A 78 13.92 23.54 12.31
N ASP A 79 14.69 24.60 12.11
CA ASP A 79 14.18 25.97 11.95
C ASP A 79 13.34 26.15 10.67
N ASP A 80 13.53 25.27 9.69
CA ASP A 80 12.75 25.25 8.44
C ASP A 80 11.41 24.52 8.58
N VAL A 81 11.24 23.72 9.67
CA VAL A 81 9.99 22.99 9.94
C VAL A 81 8.96 23.95 10.48
N THR A 82 7.74 23.87 9.97
CA THR A 82 6.62 24.70 10.42
C THR A 82 5.78 23.99 11.50
N GLY A 83 4.80 24.65 12.05
CA GLY A 83 3.89 24.09 13.09
C GLY A 83 2.43 24.09 12.66
N ARG A 84 2.15 24.06 11.35
CA ARG A 84 0.80 24.14 10.79
C ARG A 84 -0.09 22.97 11.19
N PHE A 85 0.48 21.80 11.35
CA PHE A 85 -0.27 20.65 11.87
C PHE A 85 -0.74 20.89 13.31
N ARG A 86 0.11 21.45 14.18
CA ARG A 86 -0.28 21.84 15.55
C ARG A 86 -1.29 22.97 15.55
N GLU A 87 -1.15 23.96 14.65
CA GLU A 87 -2.14 25.03 14.46
C GLU A 87 -3.52 24.46 14.12
N ARG A 88 -3.58 23.48 13.21
CA ARG A 88 -4.80 22.73 12.90
C ARG A 88 -5.39 22.06 14.14
N LEU A 89 -4.56 21.35 14.92
CA LEU A 89 -5.00 20.68 16.14
C LEU A 89 -5.58 21.68 17.14
N VAL A 90 -4.88 22.77 17.40
CA VAL A 90 -5.35 23.84 18.30
C VAL A 90 -6.68 24.41 17.82
N GLY A 91 -6.80 24.67 16.52
CA GLY A 91 -8.06 25.16 15.92
C GLY A 91 -9.21 24.19 16.15
N THR A 92 -8.98 22.89 15.93
CA THR A 92 -10.01 21.85 16.13
C THR A 92 -10.35 21.66 17.61
N LEU A 93 -9.37 21.66 18.52
CA LEU A 93 -9.60 21.57 19.98
C LEU A 93 -10.45 22.74 20.51
N ARG A 94 -10.22 23.95 19.99
CA ARG A 94 -10.94 25.14 20.40
C ARG A 94 -12.38 25.23 19.87
N THR A 95 -12.65 24.57 18.76
CA THR A 95 -13.94 24.69 18.08
C THR A 95 -14.85 23.48 18.23
N HIS A 96 -14.29 22.30 18.51
CA HIS A 96 -15.07 21.05 18.56
C HIS A 96 -15.96 20.99 19.82
N PRO A 97 -17.25 20.65 19.72
CA PRO A 97 -18.10 20.37 20.88
C PRO A 97 -17.56 19.12 21.63
N GLY A 98 -17.79 19.05 22.94
CA GLY A 98 -17.32 17.93 23.77
C GLY A 98 -15.85 17.98 24.14
N VAL A 99 -15.16 19.11 23.91
CA VAL A 99 -13.77 19.35 24.37
C VAL A 99 -13.76 20.44 25.42
N ALA A 100 -13.21 20.15 26.60
CA ALA A 100 -12.89 21.16 27.61
C ALA A 100 -11.42 21.57 27.51
N VAL A 101 -11.13 22.83 27.76
CA VAL A 101 -9.77 23.38 27.82
C VAL A 101 -9.55 23.95 29.22
N VAL A 102 -8.56 23.41 29.93
CA VAL A 102 -8.19 23.84 31.29
C VAL A 102 -6.75 24.36 31.23
N ALA A 103 -6.56 25.61 31.66
CA ALA A 103 -5.23 26.17 31.90
C ALA A 103 -4.81 25.87 33.33
N LEU A 104 -3.68 25.13 33.45
CA LEU A 104 -3.09 24.83 34.77
C LEU A 104 -2.30 26.05 35.25
N GLY A 105 -2.59 26.54 36.46
CA GLY A 105 -1.96 27.73 37.04
C GLY A 105 -1.18 27.37 38.30
N ASP A 106 -0.02 28.07 38.53
CA ASP A 106 0.85 27.79 39.68
C ASP A 106 0.31 28.33 41.02
N ALA A 107 -0.12 29.59 41.06
CA ALA A 107 -0.49 30.28 42.29
C ALA A 107 -1.96 30.64 42.38
N ASP A 108 -2.65 30.88 41.30
CA ASP A 108 -4.02 31.32 41.24
C ASP A 108 -5.04 30.18 40.98
N GLY A 109 -4.53 28.95 40.92
CA GLY A 109 -5.32 27.73 40.64
C GLY A 109 -5.65 27.53 39.16
N ASP A 110 -6.22 26.35 38.84
CA ASP A 110 -6.59 25.96 37.51
C ASP A 110 -7.79 26.76 36.99
N THR A 111 -7.76 27.16 35.73
CA THR A 111 -8.82 27.93 35.10
C THR A 111 -9.45 27.17 33.93
N VAL A 112 -10.74 26.93 33.97
CA VAL A 112 -11.48 26.39 32.83
C VAL A 112 -11.64 27.51 31.77
N VAL A 113 -10.82 27.41 30.72
CA VAL A 113 -10.87 28.37 29.59
C VAL A 113 -12.09 28.13 28.74
N ARG A 114 -12.44 26.86 28.56
CA ARG A 114 -13.60 26.39 27.82
C ARG A 114 -14.17 25.15 28.47
N ASP A 115 -15.46 25.17 28.78
CA ASP A 115 -16.20 23.99 29.19
C ASP A 115 -17.05 23.47 28.01
N GLY A 116 -16.54 22.42 27.34
CA GLY A 116 -17.27 21.73 26.28
C GLY A 116 -17.90 20.40 26.74
N LEU A 117 -17.64 19.98 28.00
CA LEU A 117 -18.15 18.71 28.54
C LEU A 117 -19.55 18.85 29.10
N THR A 118 -19.90 20.04 29.62
CA THR A 118 -21.23 20.36 30.15
C THR A 118 -22.11 21.14 29.20
N GLY A 119 -21.63 21.49 28.02
CA GLY A 119 -22.37 22.16 26.95
C GLY A 119 -23.53 21.29 26.46
N ALA A 120 -24.60 21.96 26.01
CA ALA A 120 -25.82 21.30 25.54
C ALA A 120 -25.52 20.14 24.60
N GLN A 121 -26.04 18.98 24.93
CA GLN A 121 -26.08 17.85 23.99
C GLN A 121 -26.63 18.36 22.66
N PRO A 122 -26.07 17.98 21.50
CA PRO A 122 -26.64 18.32 20.21
C PRO A 122 -28.12 17.98 20.25
N ALA A 123 -28.97 18.93 19.84
CA ALA A 123 -30.43 18.83 19.93
C ALA A 123 -31.07 17.70 19.11
N GLY A 124 -30.41 16.56 18.99
CA GLY A 124 -30.81 15.33 18.34
C GLY A 124 -30.54 14.06 19.15
N GLY A 125 -29.81 14.16 20.29
CA GLY A 125 -29.39 12.99 21.05
C GLY A 125 -30.42 12.44 22.04
N ALA A 126 -31.35 13.26 22.53
CA ALA A 126 -32.26 12.86 23.59
C ALA A 126 -33.41 11.90 23.14
N ASN A 127 -33.68 11.79 21.84
CA ASN A 127 -34.77 10.92 21.35
C ASN A 127 -34.30 9.69 20.53
N ARG A 128 -32.99 9.43 20.48
CA ARG A 128 -32.46 8.29 19.68
C ARG A 128 -31.85 7.17 20.51
N SER A 129 -31.45 7.42 21.77
CA SER A 129 -31.08 6.35 22.70
C SER A 129 -32.27 5.45 23.06
N GLU A 130 -33.47 6.05 23.19
CA GLU A 130 -34.70 5.27 23.43
C GLU A 130 -35.15 4.48 22.19
N ALA A 131 -34.84 4.94 20.97
CA ALA A 131 -35.16 4.20 19.74
C ALA A 131 -34.16 3.05 19.44
N ALA A 132 -32.94 3.08 19.99
CA ALA A 132 -32.00 1.98 19.90
C ALA A 132 -32.27 0.89 20.95
N ASP A 133 -32.71 1.27 22.14
CA ASP A 133 -33.15 0.34 23.19
C ASP A 133 -34.54 -0.30 22.90
N ASP A 134 -35.37 0.31 22.05
CA ASP A 134 -36.68 -0.21 21.64
C ASP A 134 -36.62 -1.13 20.40
N ALA A 135 -35.45 -1.35 19.80
CA ALA A 135 -35.22 -2.43 18.87
C ALA A 135 -35.06 -3.73 19.66
N GLY A 136 -36.22 -4.38 19.92
CA GLY A 136 -36.20 -5.71 20.56
C GLY A 136 -35.23 -6.70 19.92
N PRO A 137 -34.98 -7.85 20.51
CA PRO A 137 -33.90 -8.76 20.09
C PRO A 137 -33.95 -8.96 18.58
N ARG A 138 -32.81 -8.77 17.89
CA ARG A 138 -32.73 -8.87 16.44
C ARG A 138 -33.20 -10.26 16.01
N ARG A 139 -34.08 -10.31 15.04
CA ARG A 139 -34.62 -11.55 14.53
C ARG A 139 -33.80 -12.03 13.34
N ALA A 140 -33.63 -13.36 13.26
CA ALA A 140 -33.06 -13.95 12.06
C ALA A 140 -33.90 -13.56 10.82
N PRO A 141 -33.29 -13.10 9.73
CA PRO A 141 -34.03 -12.78 8.51
C PRO A 141 -34.66 -14.03 7.90
N PRO A 142 -35.73 -13.88 7.11
CA PRO A 142 -36.36 -15.04 6.44
C PRO A 142 -35.33 -15.80 5.60
N GLY A 143 -35.30 -17.14 5.75
CA GLY A 143 -34.36 -18.00 5.05
C GLY A 143 -32.91 -17.93 5.58
N ALA A 144 -32.69 -17.47 6.78
CA ALA A 144 -31.40 -17.57 7.46
C ALA A 144 -31.07 -19.06 7.72
N THR A 145 -29.78 -19.41 7.52
CA THR A 145 -29.27 -20.78 7.74
C THR A 145 -28.53 -20.90 9.07
N PHE A 146 -27.98 -19.79 9.58
CA PHE A 146 -27.32 -19.76 10.88
C PHE A 146 -28.32 -19.78 12.04
N PRO A 147 -27.94 -20.25 13.24
CA PRO A 147 -28.77 -20.27 14.43
C PRO A 147 -29.40 -18.93 14.76
N VAL A 148 -30.64 -18.95 15.28
CA VAL A 148 -31.33 -17.72 15.68
C VAL A 148 -30.53 -16.93 16.73
N ASN A 149 -29.87 -17.63 17.66
CA ASN A 149 -29.06 -17.00 18.69
C ASN A 149 -27.87 -16.19 18.10
N ALA A 150 -27.30 -16.60 16.97
CA ALA A 150 -26.28 -15.83 16.29
C ALA A 150 -26.79 -14.43 15.86
N TYR A 151 -28.02 -14.36 15.36
CA TYR A 151 -28.65 -13.10 14.97
C TYR A 151 -29.10 -12.25 16.17
N THR A 152 -29.62 -12.91 17.22
CA THR A 152 -30.02 -12.18 18.44
C THR A 152 -28.83 -11.60 19.21
N ALA A 153 -27.64 -12.19 19.04
CA ALA A 153 -26.39 -11.69 19.60
C ALA A 153 -25.79 -10.49 18.83
N CYS A 154 -26.33 -10.14 17.65
CA CYS A 154 -25.92 -8.95 16.92
C CYS A 154 -26.41 -7.67 17.60
N LEU A 155 -25.51 -6.71 17.83
CA LEU A 155 -25.83 -5.44 18.45
C LEU A 155 -26.38 -4.41 17.43
N THR A 156 -26.00 -4.54 16.14
CA THR A 156 -26.41 -3.60 15.08
C THR A 156 -27.05 -4.31 13.89
N ALA A 157 -27.83 -3.55 13.08
CA ALA A 157 -28.38 -4.08 11.83
C ALA A 157 -27.27 -4.44 10.83
N ASP A 158 -26.18 -3.74 10.89
CA ASP A 158 -25.02 -3.96 10.05
C ASP A 158 -24.37 -5.31 10.34
N GLN A 159 -24.23 -5.67 11.63
CA GLN A 159 -23.75 -7.01 12.01
C GLN A 159 -24.68 -8.12 11.52
N SER A 160 -26.00 -7.93 11.60
CA SER A 160 -26.94 -8.91 11.08
C SER A 160 -26.83 -9.07 9.56
N ARG A 161 -26.56 -7.98 8.82
CA ARG A 161 -26.29 -8.05 7.37
C ARG A 161 -24.98 -8.78 7.08
N ALA A 162 -23.93 -8.50 7.86
CA ALA A 162 -22.65 -9.20 7.72
C ALA A 162 -22.81 -10.70 8.02
N LEU A 163 -23.51 -11.04 9.10
CA LEU A 163 -23.78 -12.43 9.46
C LEU A 163 -24.54 -13.17 8.34
N ARG A 164 -25.52 -12.52 7.71
CA ARG A 164 -26.23 -13.05 6.55
C ARG A 164 -25.31 -13.26 5.33
N ALA A 165 -24.32 -12.40 5.12
CA ALA A 165 -23.35 -12.58 4.06
C ALA A 165 -22.39 -13.73 4.35
N PHE A 166 -21.96 -13.89 5.60
CA PHE A 166 -21.12 -15.01 6.04
C PHE A 166 -21.74 -16.38 5.87
N GLU A 167 -23.07 -16.49 5.82
CA GLU A 167 -23.73 -17.77 5.52
C GLU A 167 -23.29 -18.37 4.18
N ALA A 168 -22.78 -17.53 3.25
CA ALA A 168 -22.24 -18.02 1.99
C ALA A 168 -20.99 -18.89 2.15
N LEU A 169 -20.28 -18.79 3.28
CA LEU A 169 -19.07 -19.57 3.53
C LEU A 169 -19.35 -21.08 3.72
N SER A 170 -20.61 -21.47 3.93
CA SER A 170 -21.02 -22.88 3.91
C SER A 170 -20.95 -23.49 2.50
N GLU A 171 -20.77 -22.68 1.46
CA GLU A 171 -20.70 -23.12 0.07
C GLU A 171 -19.31 -22.87 -0.51
N PRO A 172 -18.59 -23.90 -1.02
CA PRO A 172 -17.31 -23.70 -1.69
C PRO A 172 -17.43 -22.72 -2.89
N GLY A 173 -16.36 -21.96 -3.14
CA GLY A 173 -16.31 -20.92 -4.17
C GLY A 173 -16.93 -19.59 -3.75
N SER A 174 -17.20 -19.39 -2.46
CA SER A 174 -17.72 -18.14 -1.91
C SER A 174 -16.65 -17.34 -1.20
N ALA A 175 -16.63 -16.02 -1.45
CA ALA A 175 -15.80 -15.08 -0.71
C ALA A 175 -16.64 -13.95 -0.12
N VAL A 176 -16.34 -13.56 1.13
CA VAL A 176 -17.02 -12.47 1.82
C VAL A 176 -15.99 -11.41 2.23
N VAL A 177 -16.23 -10.16 1.86
CA VAL A 177 -15.42 -9.01 2.29
C VAL A 177 -16.26 -8.17 3.25
N VAL A 178 -15.78 -8.03 4.49
CA VAL A 178 -16.41 -7.19 5.51
C VAL A 178 -15.52 -6.00 5.80
N GLU A 179 -15.97 -4.83 5.39
CA GLU A 179 -15.28 -3.57 5.62
C GLU A 179 -15.97 -2.77 6.72
N SER A 180 -15.17 -2.18 7.62
CA SER A 180 -15.70 -1.29 8.64
C SER A 180 -14.65 -0.33 9.15
N ASP A 181 -15.08 0.75 9.79
CA ASP A 181 -14.22 1.50 10.69
C ASP A 181 -14.05 0.76 12.02
N ARG A 182 -13.10 1.20 12.82
CA ARG A 182 -12.84 0.56 14.12
C ARG A 182 -14.05 0.69 15.06
N GLY A 183 -14.33 -0.36 15.87
CA GLY A 183 -15.41 -0.34 16.86
C GLY A 183 -16.82 -0.52 16.27
N ARG A 184 -16.93 -1.07 15.06
CA ARG A 184 -18.22 -1.38 14.39
C ARG A 184 -18.64 -2.84 14.52
N GLY A 185 -17.89 -3.67 15.26
CA GLY A 185 -18.23 -5.07 15.55
C GLY A 185 -17.94 -6.06 14.44
N LYS A 186 -16.98 -5.77 13.56
CA LYS A 186 -16.51 -6.66 12.48
C LYS A 186 -16.04 -8.02 13.02
N SER A 187 -15.09 -8.03 13.98
CA SER A 187 -14.55 -9.26 14.58
C SER A 187 -15.61 -10.04 15.37
N SER A 188 -16.55 -9.32 16.02
CA SER A 188 -17.70 -9.94 16.71
C SER A 188 -18.62 -10.67 15.72
N ALA A 189 -18.98 -10.06 14.58
CA ALA A 189 -19.76 -10.72 13.55
C ALA A 189 -19.05 -11.92 12.93
N ALA A 190 -17.72 -11.81 12.71
CA ALA A 190 -16.87 -12.91 12.23
C ALA A 190 -16.85 -14.09 13.23
N GLY A 191 -16.81 -13.79 14.53
CA GLY A 191 -16.86 -14.80 15.60
C GLY A 191 -18.21 -15.54 15.66
N LEU A 192 -19.32 -14.80 15.55
CA LEU A 192 -20.65 -15.42 15.47
C LEU A 192 -20.76 -16.31 14.22
N ALA A 193 -20.19 -15.89 13.08
CA ALA A 193 -20.16 -16.69 11.86
C ALA A 193 -19.30 -17.94 12.03
N ALA A 194 -18.08 -17.82 12.60
CA ALA A 194 -17.20 -18.95 12.86
C ALA A 194 -17.85 -20.00 13.77
N GLY A 195 -18.49 -19.54 14.85
CA GLY A 195 -19.24 -20.41 15.76
C GLY A 195 -20.42 -21.11 15.08
N ALA A 196 -21.18 -20.37 14.24
CA ALA A 196 -22.32 -20.94 13.53
C ALA A 196 -21.91 -22.00 12.49
N LEU A 197 -20.82 -21.77 11.73
CA LEU A 197 -20.25 -22.74 10.80
C LEU A 197 -19.79 -24.01 11.55
N ALA A 198 -19.05 -23.83 12.66
CA ALA A 198 -18.60 -24.96 13.47
C ALA A 198 -19.77 -25.76 14.08
N LEU A 199 -20.86 -25.10 14.50
CA LEU A 199 -22.08 -25.78 14.92
C LEU A 199 -22.70 -26.60 13.77
N GLY A 200 -22.51 -26.19 12.53
CA GLY A 200 -22.87 -26.93 11.32
C GLY A 200 -21.95 -28.11 11.01
N GLY A 201 -20.80 -28.24 11.67
CA GLY A 201 -19.84 -29.32 11.49
C GLY A 201 -18.57 -28.91 10.72
N ASP A 202 -18.41 -27.64 10.31
CA ASP A 202 -17.29 -27.15 9.50
C ASP A 202 -16.00 -26.95 10.31
N ASP A 203 -14.84 -27.19 9.70
CA ASP A 203 -13.51 -26.78 10.20
C ASP A 203 -13.21 -25.36 9.75
N VAL A 204 -13.35 -24.40 10.65
CA VAL A 204 -13.14 -22.99 10.40
C VAL A 204 -11.75 -22.56 10.85
N LEU A 205 -10.90 -22.18 9.91
CA LEU A 205 -9.56 -21.65 10.15
C LEU A 205 -9.62 -20.13 10.30
N VAL A 206 -9.30 -19.63 11.47
CA VAL A 206 -9.19 -18.18 11.74
C VAL A 206 -7.73 -17.78 11.76
N THR A 207 -7.40 -16.67 11.09
CA THR A 207 -6.07 -16.06 11.11
C THR A 207 -6.16 -14.54 11.23
N ALA A 208 -5.12 -13.95 11.82
CA ALA A 208 -4.94 -12.50 12.00
C ALA A 208 -3.45 -12.23 12.22
N PRO A 209 -2.95 -10.98 12.17
CA PRO A 209 -1.54 -10.66 12.41
C PRO A 209 -0.99 -11.26 13.71
N ALA A 210 -1.80 -11.32 14.75
CA ALA A 210 -1.50 -12.03 16.00
C ALA A 210 -2.80 -12.51 16.64
N PHE A 211 -2.75 -13.54 17.51
CA PHE A 211 -3.94 -14.07 18.19
C PHE A 211 -4.73 -13.00 18.96
N ARG A 212 -4.05 -12.03 19.59
CA ARG A 212 -4.71 -10.91 20.28
C ARG A 212 -5.67 -10.12 19.37
N ASN A 213 -5.41 -10.07 18.05
CA ASN A 213 -6.27 -9.40 17.09
C ASN A 213 -7.54 -10.22 16.79
N ALA A 214 -7.45 -11.56 16.87
CA ALA A 214 -8.56 -12.48 16.68
C ALA A 214 -9.27 -12.86 17.99
N ALA A 215 -8.84 -12.36 19.15
CA ALA A 215 -9.38 -12.76 20.46
C ALA A 215 -10.92 -12.60 20.54
N GLU A 216 -11.43 -11.47 20.04
CA GLU A 216 -12.87 -11.19 19.97
C GLU A 216 -13.62 -12.22 19.09
N VAL A 217 -13.02 -12.68 17.99
CA VAL A 217 -13.59 -13.73 17.13
C VAL A 217 -13.80 -15.00 17.95
N PHE A 218 -12.80 -15.40 18.73
CA PHE A 218 -12.88 -16.61 19.55
C PHE A 218 -13.82 -16.46 20.75
N GLU A 219 -13.89 -15.30 21.38
CA GLU A 219 -14.81 -15.01 22.46
C GLU A 219 -16.26 -15.14 22.00
N ARG A 220 -16.61 -14.48 20.90
CA ARG A 220 -17.97 -14.52 20.33
C ARG A 220 -18.35 -15.88 19.77
N ALA A 221 -17.39 -16.60 19.17
CA ALA A 221 -17.63 -17.99 18.71
C ALA A 221 -17.94 -18.91 19.89
N ARG A 222 -17.18 -18.79 20.98
CA ARG A 222 -17.39 -19.57 22.20
C ARG A 222 -18.75 -19.28 22.82
N GLU A 223 -19.10 -18.02 23.02
CA GLU A 223 -20.40 -17.63 23.57
C GLU A 223 -21.56 -18.19 22.77
N LEU A 224 -21.49 -18.17 21.43
CA LEU A 224 -22.52 -18.74 20.57
C LEU A 224 -22.60 -20.28 20.75
N ILE A 225 -21.44 -20.96 20.69
CA ILE A 225 -21.39 -22.44 20.85
C ILE A 225 -21.95 -22.84 22.19
N GLU A 226 -21.58 -22.15 23.28
CA GLU A 226 -22.10 -22.41 24.64
C GLU A 226 -23.62 -22.14 24.74
N SER A 227 -24.11 -21.10 24.03
CA SER A 227 -25.57 -20.79 24.04
C SER A 227 -26.45 -21.81 23.30
N GLU A 228 -25.85 -22.55 22.36
CA GLU A 228 -26.54 -23.61 21.59
C GLU A 228 -26.31 -25.02 22.18
N ALA A 229 -25.35 -25.18 23.10
CA ALA A 229 -25.05 -26.46 23.73
C ALA A 229 -26.22 -26.90 24.64
N ALA A 230 -26.86 -28.00 24.31
CA ALA A 230 -27.91 -28.63 25.11
C ALA A 230 -27.29 -29.42 26.27
N GLY A 231 -27.00 -28.75 27.41
CA GLY A 231 -26.71 -29.41 28.67
C GLY A 231 -25.31 -29.96 28.85
N GLY A 232 -24.29 -29.08 28.89
CA GLY A 232 -22.99 -29.36 29.51
C GLY A 232 -21.92 -29.98 28.61
N ASP A 233 -22.05 -29.87 27.30
CA ASP A 233 -20.94 -30.18 26.37
C ASP A 233 -19.80 -29.17 26.61
N GLU A 234 -18.70 -29.66 27.18
CA GLU A 234 -17.49 -28.85 27.38
C GLU A 234 -16.95 -28.42 26.00
N VAL A 235 -16.77 -27.12 25.82
CA VAL A 235 -15.98 -26.55 24.72
C VAL A 235 -14.52 -26.92 24.99
N GLU A 236 -14.10 -28.10 24.54
CA GLU A 236 -12.72 -28.57 24.71
C GLU A 236 -11.80 -27.72 23.82
N GLY A 237 -10.87 -26.98 24.43
CA GLY A 237 -9.85 -26.23 23.70
C GLY A 237 -8.66 -25.91 24.59
N ASP A 238 -7.49 -26.30 24.11
CA ASP A 238 -6.21 -25.94 24.70
C ASP A 238 -5.93 -24.45 24.41
N ASP A 239 -5.62 -23.63 25.41
CA ASP A 239 -5.27 -22.21 25.31
C ASP A 239 -6.30 -21.24 24.66
N GLY A 240 -7.58 -21.61 24.52
CA GLY A 240 -8.61 -20.75 23.95
C GLY A 240 -8.46 -20.46 22.42
N ARG A 241 -7.58 -21.18 21.74
CA ARG A 241 -7.28 -21.03 20.29
C ARG A 241 -7.86 -22.15 19.42
N ASP A 242 -8.56 -23.07 20.01
CA ASP A 242 -9.15 -24.23 19.39
C ASP A 242 -10.47 -24.55 20.08
N LEU A 243 -11.59 -24.28 19.41
CA LEU A 243 -12.94 -24.56 19.91
C LEU A 243 -13.50 -25.73 19.09
N ARG A 244 -14.15 -26.68 19.76
CA ARG A 244 -14.73 -27.86 19.11
C ARG A 244 -16.19 -27.98 19.49
N THR A 245 -17.01 -28.45 18.57
CA THR A 245 -18.45 -28.66 18.79
C THR A 245 -18.78 -30.15 18.81
N ALA A 246 -19.88 -30.50 19.44
CA ALA A 246 -20.42 -31.89 19.46
C ALA A 246 -20.72 -32.40 18.05
N ALA A 247 -20.99 -31.53 17.09
CA ALA A 247 -21.22 -31.87 15.69
C ALA A 247 -19.95 -32.25 14.93
N GLY A 248 -18.74 -32.13 15.59
CA GLY A 248 -17.43 -32.40 14.99
C GLY A 248 -16.80 -31.19 14.31
N GLY A 249 -17.49 -30.06 14.28
CA GLY A 249 -16.93 -28.82 13.75
C GLY A 249 -15.93 -28.16 14.69
N ARG A 250 -15.15 -27.22 14.14
CA ARG A 250 -14.00 -26.63 14.83
C ARG A 250 -13.77 -25.17 14.44
N VAL A 251 -13.34 -24.35 15.41
CA VAL A 251 -12.75 -23.02 15.15
C VAL A 251 -11.34 -23.01 15.68
N ARG A 252 -10.34 -22.82 14.82
CA ARG A 252 -8.93 -22.86 15.21
C ARG A 252 -8.15 -21.67 14.69
N PHE A 253 -7.18 -21.18 15.52
CA PHE A 253 -6.27 -20.12 15.11
C PHE A 253 -4.94 -20.68 14.66
N LEU A 254 -4.45 -20.19 13.50
CA LEU A 254 -3.07 -20.37 13.06
C LEU A 254 -2.46 -19.01 12.67
N ALA A 255 -1.18 -18.86 12.92
CA ALA A 255 -0.43 -17.68 12.45
C ALA A 255 -0.46 -17.61 10.92
N PRO A 256 -0.50 -16.39 10.29
CA PRO A 256 -0.79 -16.21 8.88
C PRO A 256 0.06 -17.06 7.92
N ALA A 257 1.38 -17.16 8.16
CA ALA A 257 2.26 -17.95 7.31
C ALA A 257 1.99 -19.47 7.39
N VAL A 258 1.54 -19.97 8.55
CA VAL A 258 1.16 -21.38 8.73
C VAL A 258 -0.23 -21.61 8.16
N ALA A 259 -1.17 -20.70 8.43
CA ALA A 259 -2.54 -20.76 7.94
C ALA A 259 -2.58 -20.81 6.40
N ALA A 260 -1.76 -20.00 5.73
CA ALA A 260 -1.64 -19.98 4.27
C ALA A 260 -1.20 -21.34 3.67
N GLY A 261 -0.38 -22.11 4.39
CA GLY A 261 0.09 -23.41 3.93
C GLY A 261 -0.90 -24.57 4.12
N VAL A 262 -2.04 -24.33 4.75
CA VAL A 262 -3.08 -25.34 5.05
C VAL A 262 -4.51 -24.84 4.79
N ALA A 263 -4.63 -23.75 4.05
CA ALA A 263 -5.91 -23.11 3.76
C ALA A 263 -6.86 -24.00 2.96
N ASP A 264 -6.32 -24.79 2.06
CA ASP A 264 -7.04 -25.78 1.23
C ASP A 264 -7.63 -26.94 2.03
N GLY A 265 -7.13 -27.19 3.24
CA GLY A 265 -7.59 -28.26 4.13
C GLY A 265 -8.67 -27.85 5.13
N ALA A 266 -9.09 -26.58 5.17
CA ALA A 266 -10.21 -26.08 5.97
C ALA A 266 -11.47 -25.97 5.12
N ASP A 267 -12.66 -26.04 5.74
CA ASP A 267 -13.92 -25.80 5.02
C ASP A 267 -14.12 -24.31 4.74
N ALA A 268 -13.75 -23.47 5.70
CA ALA A 268 -13.75 -22.01 5.54
C ALA A 268 -12.57 -21.35 6.24
N VAL A 269 -12.06 -20.27 5.66
CA VAL A 269 -11.00 -19.43 6.23
C VAL A 269 -11.54 -18.03 6.55
N ILE A 270 -11.32 -17.55 7.77
CA ILE A 270 -11.65 -16.19 8.18
C ILE A 270 -10.35 -15.44 8.49
N VAL A 271 -10.07 -14.40 7.71
CA VAL A 271 -8.90 -13.54 7.86
C VAL A 271 -9.33 -12.24 8.54
N ASP A 272 -9.08 -12.10 9.84
CA ASP A 272 -9.36 -10.85 10.55
C ASP A 272 -8.17 -9.88 10.47
N GLU A 273 -8.46 -8.58 10.46
CA GLU A 273 -7.50 -7.51 10.14
C GLU A 273 -6.69 -7.80 8.86
N ALA A 274 -7.38 -8.25 7.81
CA ALA A 274 -6.80 -8.69 6.55
C ALA A 274 -5.88 -7.64 5.92
N ALA A 275 -6.21 -6.37 6.03
CA ALA A 275 -5.40 -5.27 5.49
C ALA A 275 -4.02 -5.10 6.14
N ALA A 276 -3.80 -5.68 7.31
CA ALA A 276 -2.51 -5.69 7.98
C ALA A 276 -1.59 -6.83 7.50
N LEU A 277 -2.10 -7.76 6.68
CA LEU A 277 -1.34 -8.87 6.15
C LEU A 277 -0.70 -8.54 4.79
N PRO A 278 0.49 -9.08 4.50
CA PRO A 278 1.11 -9.00 3.18
C PRO A 278 0.21 -9.59 2.09
N VAL A 279 0.15 -8.94 0.91
CA VAL A 279 -0.69 -9.37 -0.22
C VAL A 279 -0.43 -10.82 -0.61
N ARG A 280 0.82 -11.29 -0.58
CA ARG A 280 1.19 -12.69 -0.87
C ARG A 280 0.50 -13.72 0.04
N LEU A 281 0.26 -13.36 1.31
CA LEU A 281 -0.47 -14.24 2.24
C LEU A 281 -1.96 -14.20 1.96
N LEU A 282 -2.49 -13.02 1.62
CA LEU A 282 -3.89 -12.89 1.21
C LEU A 282 -4.18 -13.71 -0.06
N GLU A 283 -3.25 -13.72 -1.02
CA GLU A 283 -3.33 -14.53 -2.24
C GLU A 283 -3.34 -16.04 -1.95
N ALA A 284 -2.53 -16.49 -1.00
CA ALA A 284 -2.50 -17.89 -0.61
C ALA A 284 -3.80 -18.38 0.06
N PHE A 285 -4.60 -17.47 0.63
CA PHE A 285 -5.92 -17.83 1.13
C PHE A 285 -6.97 -18.00 0.04
N LEU A 286 -6.69 -17.63 -1.20
CA LEU A 286 -7.56 -17.93 -2.34
C LEU A 286 -7.55 -19.41 -2.74
N ASP A 287 -6.66 -20.21 -2.16
CA ASP A 287 -6.67 -21.67 -2.30
C ASP A 287 -7.69 -22.37 -1.38
N ALA A 288 -8.29 -21.62 -0.43
CA ALA A 288 -9.33 -22.15 0.47
C ALA A 288 -10.64 -22.45 -0.28
N PRO A 289 -11.44 -23.42 0.15
CA PRO A 289 -12.77 -23.66 -0.41
C PRO A 289 -13.72 -22.47 -0.29
N ALA A 290 -13.73 -21.80 0.86
CA ALA A 290 -14.45 -20.56 1.11
C ALA A 290 -13.63 -19.62 1.99
N VAL A 291 -13.72 -18.30 1.76
CA VAL A 291 -12.88 -17.35 2.48
C VAL A 291 -13.59 -16.05 2.84
N ALA A 292 -13.34 -15.54 4.04
CA ALA A 292 -13.76 -14.19 4.44
C ALA A 292 -12.57 -13.31 4.79
N PHE A 293 -12.62 -12.08 4.32
CA PHE A 293 -11.65 -11.04 4.63
C PHE A 293 -12.34 -9.93 5.42
N CYS A 294 -11.98 -9.81 6.69
CA CYS A 294 -12.47 -8.76 7.56
C CYS A 294 -11.41 -7.67 7.66
N THR A 295 -11.73 -6.44 7.28
CA THR A 295 -10.75 -5.36 7.18
C THR A 295 -11.26 -4.03 7.70
N THR A 296 -10.37 -3.26 8.34
CA THR A 296 -10.62 -1.89 8.77
C THR A 296 -10.26 -0.94 7.63
N VAL A 297 -11.21 -0.10 7.19
CA VAL A 297 -11.02 0.83 6.05
C VAL A 297 -10.33 2.11 6.51
N HIS A 298 -10.81 2.70 7.60
CA HIS A 298 -10.25 3.90 8.20
C HIS A 298 -9.71 3.53 9.60
N GLY A 299 -8.41 3.43 9.71
CA GLY A 299 -7.72 3.09 10.95
C GLY A 299 -6.46 3.92 11.13
N TYR A 300 -6.09 4.11 12.39
CA TYR A 300 -4.85 4.82 12.78
C TYR A 300 -3.57 4.07 12.37
N GLU A 301 -3.71 2.86 11.86
CA GLU A 301 -2.60 1.94 11.56
C GLU A 301 -2.14 2.02 10.10
N GLY A 302 -2.83 2.79 9.27
CA GLY A 302 -2.49 2.93 7.84
C GLY A 302 -2.61 1.64 7.01
N ALA A 303 -3.15 0.56 7.58
CA ALA A 303 -3.11 -0.78 7.00
C ALA A 303 -4.24 -1.08 5.98
N GLY A 304 -5.39 -0.38 6.05
CA GLY A 304 -6.63 -0.78 5.35
C GLY A 304 -6.62 -0.73 3.83
N ARG A 305 -5.69 -0.02 3.19
CA ARG A 305 -5.80 0.35 1.77
C ARG A 305 -4.97 -0.50 0.82
N GLY A 306 -3.95 -1.17 1.26
CA GLY A 306 -3.24 -2.17 0.44
C GLY A 306 -4.16 -3.32 0.04
N PHE A 307 -5.03 -3.72 0.96
CA PHE A 307 -6.11 -4.68 0.70
C PHE A 307 -7.07 -4.16 -0.39
N ALA A 308 -7.60 -2.93 -0.22
CA ALA A 308 -8.61 -2.38 -1.11
C ALA A 308 -8.10 -2.11 -2.54
N VAL A 309 -6.83 -1.70 -2.71
CA VAL A 309 -6.32 -1.24 -4.01
C VAL A 309 -5.76 -2.38 -4.86
N ARG A 310 -5.11 -3.39 -4.27
CA ARG A 310 -4.37 -4.41 -5.03
C ARG A 310 -4.92 -5.81 -4.88
N PHE A 311 -5.21 -6.23 -3.66
CA PHE A 311 -5.72 -7.57 -3.43
C PHE A 311 -7.16 -7.72 -3.91
N ARG A 312 -7.98 -6.66 -3.75
CA ARG A 312 -9.39 -6.70 -4.16
C ARG A 312 -9.56 -6.91 -5.66
N GLU A 313 -8.71 -6.31 -6.51
CA GLU A 313 -8.74 -6.59 -7.96
C GLU A 313 -8.50 -8.08 -8.22
N ARG A 314 -7.49 -8.68 -7.56
CA ARG A 314 -7.19 -10.11 -7.71
C ARG A 314 -8.29 -11.02 -7.17
N LEU A 315 -8.93 -10.63 -6.06
CA LEU A 315 -10.08 -11.37 -5.53
C LEU A 315 -11.26 -11.34 -6.50
N LEU A 316 -11.53 -10.19 -7.12
CA LEU A 316 -12.60 -10.04 -8.13
C LEU A 316 -12.29 -10.80 -9.43
N ASP A 317 -11.01 -10.93 -9.80
CA ASP A 317 -10.55 -11.70 -10.96
C ASP A 317 -10.47 -13.22 -10.67
N SER A 318 -10.65 -13.64 -9.41
CA SER A 318 -10.63 -15.05 -9.00
C SER A 318 -11.92 -15.77 -9.35
N ALA A 319 -11.96 -17.07 -9.11
CA ALA A 319 -13.16 -17.91 -9.32
C ALA A 319 -14.23 -17.74 -8.24
N PHE A 320 -13.99 -16.94 -7.20
CA PHE A 320 -14.95 -16.78 -6.10
C PHE A 320 -16.15 -15.90 -6.45
N ALA A 321 -17.33 -16.29 -5.93
CA ALA A 321 -18.49 -15.40 -5.87
C ALA A 321 -18.32 -14.44 -4.67
N VAL A 322 -17.92 -13.21 -4.95
CA VAL A 322 -17.58 -12.21 -3.91
C VAL A 322 -18.81 -11.47 -3.43
N ARG A 323 -18.98 -11.40 -2.11
CA ARG A 323 -20.01 -10.58 -1.44
C ARG A 323 -19.34 -9.52 -0.58
N ASP A 324 -19.75 -8.27 -0.77
CA ASP A 324 -19.24 -7.12 -0.02
C ASP A 324 -20.26 -6.64 1.01
N VAL A 325 -19.80 -6.39 2.23
CA VAL A 325 -20.60 -5.82 3.31
C VAL A 325 -19.82 -4.74 4.03
N ARG A 326 -20.48 -3.63 4.31
CA ARG A 326 -19.93 -2.54 5.10
C ARG A 326 -20.71 -2.35 6.39
N LEU A 327 -19.97 -2.17 7.51
CA LEU A 327 -20.52 -1.85 8.82
C LEU A 327 -20.17 -0.40 9.13
N ASP A 328 -21.19 0.45 9.24
CA ASP A 328 -21.06 1.87 9.53
C ASP A 328 -21.55 2.22 10.94
N GLU A 329 -22.46 1.45 11.52
CA GLU A 329 -23.07 1.71 12.82
C GLU A 329 -22.08 1.44 13.97
N PRO A 330 -21.76 2.45 14.82
CA PRO A 330 -20.81 2.26 15.91
C PRO A 330 -21.39 1.38 17.03
N ILE A 331 -20.51 0.58 17.62
CA ILE A 331 -20.80 -0.26 18.79
C ILE A 331 -20.05 0.23 20.01
N ARG A 332 -18.74 0.50 19.83
CA ARG A 332 -17.85 0.94 20.92
C ARG A 332 -18.19 2.35 21.41
N TYR A 333 -18.56 3.22 20.50
CA TYR A 333 -18.87 4.63 20.74
C TYR A 333 -20.34 4.92 20.54
N ALA A 334 -20.86 5.92 21.21
CA ALA A 334 -22.15 6.50 20.84
C ALA A 334 -22.06 7.10 19.41
N ARG A 335 -23.19 7.21 18.75
CA ARG A 335 -23.24 7.97 17.49
C ARG A 335 -22.85 9.43 17.77
N ASP A 336 -21.99 9.98 16.92
CA ASP A 336 -21.44 11.35 17.07
C ASP A 336 -20.57 11.53 18.33
N ASP A 337 -19.90 10.47 18.80
CA ASP A 337 -18.94 10.53 19.91
C ASP A 337 -17.90 11.64 19.69
N PRO A 338 -17.70 12.54 20.68
CA PRO A 338 -16.83 13.70 20.51
C PRO A 338 -15.36 13.35 20.30
N VAL A 339 -14.85 12.25 20.86
CA VAL A 339 -13.46 11.81 20.68
C VAL A 339 -13.27 11.28 19.25
N GLU A 340 -14.20 10.45 18.77
CA GLU A 340 -14.15 9.90 17.41
C GLU A 340 -14.30 10.99 16.35
N SER A 341 -15.31 11.83 16.48
CA SER A 341 -15.62 12.89 15.49
C SER A 341 -14.53 13.97 15.47
N TRP A 342 -13.97 14.34 16.64
CA TRP A 342 -12.82 15.23 16.70
C TRP A 342 -11.59 14.63 16.01
N ALA A 343 -11.26 13.39 16.32
CA ALA A 343 -10.09 12.74 15.74
C ALA A 343 -10.21 12.57 14.23
N ALA A 344 -11.40 12.18 13.74
CA ALA A 344 -11.65 12.09 12.31
C ALA A 344 -11.36 13.42 11.62
N ARG A 345 -11.87 14.53 12.16
CA ARG A 345 -11.62 15.87 11.65
C ARG A 345 -10.18 16.34 11.81
N ALA A 346 -9.59 16.17 13.01
CA ALA A 346 -8.24 16.68 13.31
C ALA A 346 -7.15 15.97 12.48
N LEU A 347 -7.28 14.65 12.32
CA LEU A 347 -6.31 13.78 11.66
C LEU A 347 -6.70 13.44 10.21
N LEU A 348 -7.85 13.93 9.70
CA LEU A 348 -8.39 13.62 8.37
C LEU A 348 -8.51 12.10 8.11
N LEU A 349 -8.97 11.35 9.11
CA LEU A 349 -9.10 9.91 9.01
C LEU A 349 -10.17 9.49 7.99
N ASP A 350 -11.17 10.32 7.80
CA ASP A 350 -12.29 10.16 6.86
C ASP A 350 -12.10 10.93 5.54
N ALA A 351 -10.89 11.48 5.29
CA ALA A 351 -10.59 12.21 4.06
C ALA A 351 -10.93 11.37 2.82
N ARG A 352 -11.68 11.95 1.90
CA ARG A 352 -12.15 11.30 0.67
C ARG A 352 -11.88 12.20 -0.53
N PRO A 353 -11.63 11.62 -1.72
CA PRO A 353 -11.69 12.36 -2.97
C PRO A 353 -13.04 13.04 -3.16
N ALA A 354 -13.11 13.99 -4.08
CA ALA A 354 -14.38 14.56 -4.53
C ALA A 354 -15.38 13.43 -4.89
N VAL A 355 -16.68 13.69 -4.73
CA VAL A 355 -17.69 12.71 -5.12
C VAL A 355 -17.68 12.49 -6.64
N GLU A 356 -17.83 11.25 -7.10
CA GLU A 356 -17.73 10.88 -8.51
C GLU A 356 -18.59 11.76 -9.43
N ALA A 357 -19.85 12.01 -9.04
CA ALA A 357 -20.77 12.85 -9.81
C ALA A 357 -20.28 14.30 -10.03
N ALA A 358 -19.39 14.81 -9.16
CA ALA A 358 -18.82 16.15 -9.29
C ALA A 358 -17.62 16.23 -10.25
N VAL A 359 -17.11 15.10 -10.69
CA VAL A 359 -15.92 15.02 -11.55
C VAL A 359 -16.12 14.16 -12.79
N ALA A 360 -17.30 13.53 -12.97
CA ALA A 360 -17.58 12.57 -14.03
C ALA A 360 -17.36 13.16 -15.44
N ASP A 361 -17.67 14.43 -15.63
CA ASP A 361 -17.55 15.13 -16.92
C ASP A 361 -16.19 15.87 -17.07
N ALA A 362 -15.24 15.67 -16.13
CA ALA A 362 -13.96 16.33 -16.17
C ALA A 362 -13.13 15.89 -17.37
N THR A 363 -12.54 16.84 -18.09
CA THR A 363 -11.62 16.59 -19.20
C THR A 363 -10.22 17.13 -18.90
N VAL A 364 -9.20 16.52 -19.47
CA VAL A 364 -7.80 16.98 -19.31
C VAL A 364 -7.63 18.42 -19.80
N ALA A 365 -8.36 18.83 -20.83
CA ALA A 365 -8.32 20.19 -21.37
C ALA A 365 -8.90 21.24 -20.40
N ALA A 366 -9.89 20.88 -19.59
CA ALA A 366 -10.49 21.76 -18.60
C ALA A 366 -9.69 21.83 -17.29
N ALA A 367 -8.72 20.93 -17.12
CA ALA A 367 -7.95 20.84 -15.88
C ALA A 367 -6.92 21.97 -15.74
N THR A 368 -6.98 22.66 -14.61
CA THR A 368 -6.05 23.73 -14.24
C THR A 368 -4.98 23.18 -13.30
N TYR A 369 -3.72 23.38 -13.65
CA TYR A 369 -2.58 23.04 -12.80
C TYR A 369 -2.40 24.08 -11.69
N ARG A 370 -2.17 23.59 -10.46
CA ARG A 370 -2.06 24.47 -9.29
C ARG A 370 -1.06 23.93 -8.27
N ALA A 371 -0.26 24.83 -7.70
CA ALA A 371 0.45 24.58 -6.46
C ALA A 371 -0.53 24.53 -5.29
N LEU A 372 -0.29 23.65 -4.33
CA LEU A 372 -1.06 23.54 -3.09
C LEU A 372 -0.14 23.87 -1.90
N PRO A 373 0.13 25.17 -1.62
CA PRO A 373 0.95 25.53 -0.47
C PRO A 373 0.23 25.15 0.83
N PRO A 374 0.98 24.76 1.88
CA PRO A 374 0.40 24.30 3.15
C PRO A 374 -0.53 25.31 3.82
N ASP A 375 -0.25 26.62 3.68
CA ASP A 375 -1.13 27.67 4.25
C ASP A 375 -2.50 27.70 3.58
N GLU A 376 -2.56 27.46 2.28
CA GLU A 376 -3.80 27.37 1.54
C GLU A 376 -4.58 26.10 1.88
N LEU A 377 -3.86 24.98 2.00
CA LEU A 377 -4.45 23.71 2.44
C LEU A 377 -5.03 23.83 3.85
N LEU A 378 -4.38 24.56 4.75
CA LEU A 378 -4.87 24.79 6.11
C LEU A 378 -6.12 25.69 6.14
N ALA A 379 -6.19 26.67 5.22
CA ALA A 379 -7.31 27.61 5.13
C ALA A 379 -8.56 27.03 4.44
N ASP A 380 -8.41 26.00 3.59
CA ASP A 380 -9.50 25.36 2.84
C ASP A 380 -9.61 23.87 3.18
N GLU A 381 -10.53 23.55 4.09
CA GLU A 381 -10.77 22.17 4.55
C GLU A 381 -11.23 21.24 3.42
N THR A 382 -11.97 21.74 2.43
CA THR A 382 -12.42 20.94 1.29
C THR A 382 -11.24 20.58 0.39
N LEU A 383 -10.42 21.59 0.06
CA LEU A 383 -9.22 21.39 -0.75
C LEU A 383 -8.25 20.42 -0.07
N LEU A 384 -7.98 20.60 1.23
CA LEU A 384 -7.15 19.72 2.02
C LEU A 384 -7.71 18.29 2.06
N GLY A 385 -9.01 18.15 2.35
CA GLY A 385 -9.70 16.86 2.43
C GLY A 385 -9.68 16.09 1.12
N GLU A 386 -9.95 16.75 -0.03
CA GLU A 386 -9.92 16.12 -1.35
C GLU A 386 -8.49 15.75 -1.79
N ALA A 387 -7.53 16.65 -1.61
CA ALA A 387 -6.14 16.41 -1.98
C ALA A 387 -5.53 15.27 -1.13
N PHE A 388 -5.70 15.34 0.19
CA PHE A 388 -5.22 14.30 1.10
C PHE A 388 -5.97 12.98 0.87
N GLY A 389 -7.28 13.02 0.65
CA GLY A 389 -8.10 11.85 0.33
C GLY A 389 -7.62 11.11 -0.92
N LEU A 390 -7.23 11.81 -1.99
CA LEU A 390 -6.62 11.20 -3.17
C LEU A 390 -5.24 10.59 -2.86
N LEU A 391 -4.37 11.31 -2.14
CA LEU A 391 -3.04 10.80 -1.75
C LEU A 391 -3.15 9.53 -0.89
N VAL A 392 -4.17 9.49 -0.05
CA VAL A 392 -4.47 8.36 0.81
C VAL A 392 -5.03 7.20 -0.02
N ALA A 393 -5.95 7.43 -0.96
CA ALA A 393 -6.55 6.41 -1.83
C ALA A 393 -5.54 5.73 -2.77
N ALA A 394 -4.42 6.39 -3.07
CA ALA A 394 -3.39 5.88 -3.97
C ALA A 394 -2.27 5.10 -3.26
N HIS A 395 -2.27 5.02 -1.93
CA HIS A 395 -1.16 4.42 -1.19
C HIS A 395 -1.65 3.35 -0.20
N TYR A 396 -0.90 2.26 -0.09
CA TYR A 396 -1.25 1.12 0.78
C TYR A 396 -1.12 1.44 2.28
N ARG A 397 -0.40 2.47 2.65
CA ARG A 397 -0.22 2.89 4.06
C ARG A 397 -0.17 4.40 4.14
N THR A 398 -1.17 5.01 4.77
CA THR A 398 -1.20 6.45 5.09
C THR A 398 -1.56 6.60 6.54
N GLU A 399 -0.75 7.36 7.24
CA GLU A 399 -0.82 7.54 8.69
C GLU A 399 -1.00 9.03 9.02
N PRO A 400 -1.48 9.40 10.22
CA PRO A 400 -1.54 10.80 10.66
C PRO A 400 -0.22 11.57 10.54
N ASN A 401 0.92 10.88 10.67
CA ASN A 401 2.23 11.49 10.41
C ASN A 401 2.40 12.00 8.97
N ASP A 402 1.70 11.42 7.98
CA ASP A 402 1.78 11.87 6.59
C ASP A 402 1.07 13.21 6.38
N LEU A 403 -0.02 13.47 7.14
CA LEU A 403 -0.66 14.77 7.16
C LEU A 403 0.27 15.84 7.76
N ALA A 404 0.91 15.53 8.89
CA ALA A 404 1.89 16.45 9.49
C ALA A 404 3.07 16.72 8.53
N ARG A 405 3.56 15.70 7.82
CA ARG A 405 4.59 15.87 6.81
C ARG A 405 4.14 16.75 5.65
N LEU A 406 2.92 16.57 5.16
CA LEU A 406 2.36 17.41 4.08
C LEU A 406 2.31 18.88 4.47
N LEU A 407 1.99 19.19 5.73
CA LEU A 407 1.81 20.54 6.22
C LEU A 407 3.11 21.20 6.70
N ASP A 408 4.07 20.43 7.27
CA ASP A 408 5.18 20.98 8.03
C ASP A 408 6.58 20.65 7.47
N ALA A 409 6.72 19.58 6.64
CA ALA A 409 8.05 19.19 6.17
C ALA A 409 8.56 20.12 5.07
N PRO A 410 9.75 20.74 5.25
CA PRO A 410 10.26 21.77 4.33
C PRO A 410 10.65 21.25 2.95
N ASN A 411 10.97 19.97 2.84
CA ASN A 411 11.34 19.34 1.57
C ASN A 411 10.14 18.84 0.75
N LEU A 412 8.92 18.90 1.29
CA LEU A 412 7.72 18.43 0.61
C LEU A 412 6.93 19.57 -0.04
N THR A 413 6.34 19.28 -1.18
CA THR A 413 5.41 20.20 -1.86
C THR A 413 4.35 19.39 -2.61
N ALA A 414 3.13 19.94 -2.68
CA ALA A 414 2.03 19.30 -3.40
C ALA A 414 1.64 20.10 -4.64
N ARG A 415 1.25 19.38 -5.71
CA ARG A 415 0.72 19.93 -6.96
C ARG A 415 -0.55 19.20 -7.32
N ALA A 416 -1.51 19.88 -7.91
CA ALA A 416 -2.77 19.29 -8.30
C ALA A 416 -3.27 19.75 -9.66
N LEU A 417 -4.13 18.94 -10.24
CA LEU A 417 -5.06 19.37 -11.30
C LEU A 417 -6.43 19.53 -10.69
N LEU A 418 -7.06 20.66 -10.97
CA LEU A 418 -8.42 20.97 -10.53
C LEU A 418 -9.33 21.18 -11.75
N VAL A 419 -10.57 20.68 -11.64
CA VAL A 419 -11.66 20.98 -12.57
C VAL A 419 -12.83 21.50 -11.76
N GLU A 420 -13.33 22.70 -12.10
CA GLU A 420 -14.40 23.37 -11.37
C GLU A 420 -14.17 23.47 -9.84
N GLY A 421 -12.91 23.68 -9.46
CA GLY A 421 -12.49 23.78 -8.05
C GLY A 421 -12.33 22.44 -7.31
N ARG A 422 -12.59 21.29 -7.96
CA ARG A 422 -12.42 19.96 -7.39
C ARG A 422 -11.07 19.35 -7.76
N VAL A 423 -10.44 18.67 -6.81
CA VAL A 423 -9.15 18.01 -7.04
C VAL A 423 -9.36 16.71 -7.78
N VAL A 424 -8.90 16.65 -9.05
CA VAL A 424 -9.01 15.46 -9.92
C VAL A 424 -7.74 14.65 -9.99
N ALA A 425 -6.58 15.28 -9.75
CA ALA A 425 -5.30 14.59 -9.62
C ALA A 425 -4.38 15.38 -8.69
N VAL A 426 -3.52 14.69 -7.94
CA VAL A 426 -2.58 15.28 -7.00
C VAL A 426 -1.24 14.54 -7.04
N ALA A 427 -0.15 15.27 -6.89
CA ALA A 427 1.20 14.76 -6.72
C ALA A 427 1.84 15.35 -5.45
N LEU A 428 2.38 14.48 -4.60
CA LEU A 428 3.26 14.86 -3.49
C LEU A 428 4.69 14.65 -3.93
N LEU A 429 5.47 15.72 -3.88
CA LEU A 429 6.83 15.80 -4.38
C LEU A 429 7.80 16.04 -3.22
N ALA A 430 8.97 15.41 -3.25
CA ALA A 430 10.03 15.60 -2.27
C ALA A 430 11.32 16.07 -2.94
N ARG A 431 11.92 17.12 -2.41
CA ARG A 431 13.28 17.52 -2.77
C ARG A 431 14.26 16.57 -2.11
N GLU A 432 15.18 16.02 -2.90
CA GLU A 432 16.22 15.09 -2.47
C GLU A 432 17.56 15.47 -3.10
N GLY A 433 18.66 15.02 -2.51
CA GLY A 433 20.00 15.35 -3.02
C GLY A 433 20.45 16.77 -2.70
N GLY A 434 21.44 17.29 -3.43
CA GLY A 434 22.08 18.57 -3.13
C GLY A 434 22.90 18.52 -1.83
N LEU A 435 23.37 17.33 -1.44
CA LEU A 435 24.04 17.09 -0.17
C LEU A 435 25.54 17.46 -0.24
N ASP A 436 26.06 17.97 0.87
CA ASP A 436 27.47 18.26 1.01
C ASP A 436 28.36 17.01 0.99
N ALA A 437 29.66 17.18 0.77
CA ALA A 437 30.58 16.05 0.62
C ALA A 437 30.73 15.18 1.87
N ASP A 438 30.61 15.76 3.08
CA ASP A 438 30.73 15.01 4.31
C ASP A 438 29.49 14.14 4.54
N THR A 439 28.31 14.66 4.25
CA THR A 439 27.05 13.89 4.32
C THR A 439 27.04 12.76 3.29
N ARG A 440 27.49 13.01 2.05
CA ARG A 440 27.59 11.97 1.00
C ARG A 440 28.56 10.86 1.39
N ARG A 441 29.73 11.20 1.96
CA ARG A 441 30.69 10.21 2.45
C ARG A 441 30.08 9.33 3.55
N ARG A 442 29.41 9.93 4.55
CA ARG A 442 28.72 9.17 5.60
C ARG A 442 27.64 8.22 5.04
N MET A 443 26.85 8.69 4.04
CA MET A 443 25.91 7.82 3.32
C MET A 443 26.62 6.66 2.62
N TYR A 444 27.71 6.93 1.93
CA TYR A 444 28.52 5.90 1.27
C TYR A 444 29.08 4.89 2.27
N GLU A 445 29.42 5.31 3.47
CA GLU A 445 29.87 4.47 4.59
C GLU A 445 28.74 3.71 5.28
N GLY A 446 27.48 3.97 4.93
CA GLY A 446 26.30 3.23 5.39
C GLY A 446 25.42 3.97 6.40
N GLU A 447 25.68 5.26 6.68
CA GLU A 447 24.78 6.07 7.48
C GLU A 447 23.52 6.42 6.66
N ARG A 448 22.33 6.20 7.23
CA ARG A 448 21.08 6.57 6.59
C ARG A 448 20.76 8.04 6.77
N VAL A 449 20.64 8.78 5.66
CA VAL A 449 20.20 10.17 5.63
C VAL A 449 18.72 10.22 5.29
N ARG A 450 17.89 10.62 6.26
CA ARG A 450 16.44 10.68 6.09
C ARG A 450 16.04 11.61 4.95
N GLY A 451 14.89 11.34 4.34
CA GLY A 451 14.29 12.19 3.31
C GLY A 451 14.99 12.17 1.97
N ASN A 452 16.02 11.34 1.78
CA ASN A 452 16.84 11.23 0.58
C ASN A 452 16.83 9.79 0.04
N MET A 453 15.64 9.22 -0.23
CA MET A 453 15.49 7.80 -0.54
C MET A 453 16.22 7.38 -1.82
N VAL A 454 16.07 8.13 -2.92
CA VAL A 454 16.73 7.78 -4.18
C VAL A 454 18.24 8.03 -4.08
N PRO A 455 18.71 9.20 -3.60
CA PRO A 455 20.15 9.40 -3.33
C PRO A 455 20.75 8.32 -2.40
N ASP A 456 20.03 7.89 -1.34
CA ASP A 456 20.51 6.86 -0.42
C ASP A 456 20.74 5.52 -1.12
N VAL A 457 19.79 5.06 -1.92
CA VAL A 457 19.96 3.80 -2.69
C VAL A 457 21.13 3.90 -3.66
N LEU A 458 21.22 4.99 -4.41
CA LEU A 458 22.29 5.15 -5.40
C LEU A 458 23.67 5.27 -4.74
N THR A 459 23.77 5.96 -3.59
CA THR A 459 25.03 6.19 -2.89
C THR A 459 25.45 4.99 -2.04
N SER A 460 24.56 4.48 -1.18
CA SER A 460 24.92 3.44 -0.20
C SER A 460 24.87 2.03 -0.80
N GLN A 461 23.82 1.69 -1.56
CA GLN A 461 23.63 0.35 -2.10
C GLN A 461 24.34 0.18 -3.46
N LEU A 462 24.23 1.17 -4.36
CA LEU A 462 24.85 1.13 -5.68
C LEU A 462 26.25 1.75 -5.73
N ARG A 463 26.77 2.18 -4.57
CA ARG A 463 28.16 2.59 -4.34
C ARG A 463 28.63 3.78 -5.19
N ASP A 464 27.72 4.75 -5.47
CA ASP A 464 28.07 6.01 -6.15
C ASP A 464 28.00 7.19 -5.17
N GLU A 465 29.14 7.57 -4.56
CA GLU A 465 29.23 8.71 -3.63
C GLU A 465 28.77 10.02 -4.26
N GLY A 466 28.93 10.18 -5.59
CA GLY A 466 28.51 11.36 -6.34
C GLY A 466 27.01 11.45 -6.58
N ALA A 467 26.25 10.37 -6.38
CA ALA A 467 24.83 10.31 -6.74
C ALA A 467 23.93 11.24 -5.93
N ALA A 468 24.32 11.62 -4.72
CA ALA A 468 23.57 12.55 -3.86
C ALA A 468 23.97 14.03 -4.03
N GLU A 469 24.89 14.36 -4.94
CA GLU A 469 25.27 15.75 -5.25
C GLU A 469 24.24 16.46 -6.12
N PRO A 470 23.69 15.87 -7.21
CA PRO A 470 22.65 16.50 -8.01
C PRO A 470 21.35 16.68 -7.19
N ARG A 471 20.62 17.77 -7.48
CA ARG A 471 19.32 18.05 -6.88
C ARG A 471 18.23 17.28 -7.62
N GLY A 472 17.49 16.47 -6.89
CA GLY A 472 16.38 15.68 -7.40
C GLY A 472 15.03 16.15 -6.89
N LEU A 473 13.98 15.91 -7.68
CA LEU A 473 12.59 16.02 -7.25
C LEU A 473 11.94 14.65 -7.41
N ARG A 474 11.66 14.02 -6.27
CA ARG A 474 11.03 12.72 -6.26
C ARG A 474 9.51 12.82 -6.19
N THR A 475 8.83 12.15 -7.09
CA THR A 475 7.40 11.89 -6.92
C THR A 475 7.21 10.83 -5.82
N VAL A 476 6.79 11.30 -4.63
CA VAL A 476 6.52 10.43 -3.47
C VAL A 476 5.22 9.68 -3.67
N ARG A 477 4.19 10.42 -4.12
CA ARG A 477 2.86 9.89 -4.43
C ARG A 477 2.28 10.64 -5.62
N ILE A 478 1.54 9.95 -6.46
CA ILE A 478 0.71 10.54 -7.50
C ILE A 478 -0.62 9.79 -7.55
N ALA A 479 -1.70 10.53 -7.57
CA ALA A 479 -3.04 9.98 -7.60
C ALA A 479 -3.91 10.70 -8.62
N THR A 480 -4.75 9.94 -9.30
CA THR A 480 -5.85 10.43 -10.13
C THR A 480 -7.15 9.87 -9.59
N HIS A 481 -8.19 10.67 -9.57
CA HIS A 481 -9.52 10.25 -9.15
C HIS A 481 -9.92 8.96 -9.87
N HIS A 482 -10.52 8.01 -9.15
CA HIS A 482 -10.79 6.66 -9.69
C HIS A 482 -11.66 6.68 -10.95
N ALA A 483 -12.67 7.57 -11.02
CA ALA A 483 -13.52 7.73 -12.19
C ALA A 483 -12.81 8.30 -13.43
N LEU A 484 -11.58 8.85 -13.27
CA LEU A 484 -10.83 9.52 -14.34
C LEU A 484 -9.52 8.79 -14.66
N ARG A 485 -9.34 7.57 -14.17
CA ARG A 485 -8.16 6.77 -14.45
C ARG A 485 -8.12 6.33 -15.92
N GLY A 486 -6.95 6.45 -16.53
CA GLY A 486 -6.77 6.12 -17.95
C GLY A 486 -6.98 7.30 -18.91
N GLU A 487 -7.60 8.39 -18.46
CA GLU A 487 -7.97 9.55 -19.27
C GLU A 487 -6.81 10.58 -19.46
N GLY A 488 -5.60 10.29 -18.98
CA GLY A 488 -4.42 11.13 -19.21
C GLY A 488 -4.13 12.19 -18.14
N PHE A 489 -4.94 12.35 -17.10
CA PHE A 489 -4.73 13.35 -16.05
C PHE A 489 -3.37 13.20 -15.32
N GLY A 490 -2.96 11.95 -15.02
CA GLY A 490 -1.66 11.71 -14.39
C GLY A 490 -0.48 12.15 -15.28
N ALA A 491 -0.54 11.90 -16.57
CA ALA A 491 0.47 12.36 -17.53
C ALA A 491 0.48 13.89 -17.66
N ARG A 492 -0.68 14.52 -17.68
CA ARG A 492 -0.83 15.99 -17.71
C ARG A 492 -0.24 16.63 -16.46
N LEU A 493 -0.51 16.05 -15.27
CA LEU A 493 0.04 16.53 -14.01
C LEU A 493 1.56 16.44 -13.99
N LEU A 494 2.12 15.28 -14.36
CA LEU A 494 3.57 15.09 -14.45
C LEU A 494 4.22 16.05 -15.46
N GLY A 495 3.61 16.24 -16.62
CA GLY A 495 4.09 17.19 -17.63
C GLY A 495 4.21 18.60 -17.04
N ALA A 496 3.18 19.07 -16.35
CA ALA A 496 3.18 20.39 -15.72
C ALA A 496 4.25 20.52 -14.61
N VAL A 497 4.45 19.46 -13.80
CA VAL A 497 5.54 19.41 -12.81
C VAL A 497 6.91 19.47 -13.50
N HIS A 498 7.10 18.75 -14.62
CA HIS A 498 8.35 18.80 -15.36
C HIS A 498 8.63 20.18 -15.96
N ASP A 499 7.59 20.87 -16.42
CA ASP A 499 7.73 22.23 -16.97
C ASP A 499 8.07 23.25 -15.88
N GLU A 500 7.45 23.12 -14.69
CA GLU A 500 7.71 24.03 -13.56
C GLU A 500 9.12 23.87 -12.97
N PHE A 501 9.58 22.64 -12.72
CA PHE A 501 10.82 22.36 -12.00
C PHE A 501 12.00 21.99 -12.90
N GLY A 502 11.80 21.86 -14.20
CA GLY A 502 12.86 21.57 -15.16
C GLY A 502 13.75 22.77 -15.48
N ALA A 503 14.73 22.59 -16.34
CA ALA A 503 15.74 23.61 -16.72
C ALA A 503 15.16 24.87 -17.38
N GLY A 504 13.90 24.85 -17.80
CA GLY A 504 13.16 26.00 -18.37
C GLY A 504 12.30 26.77 -17.36
N GLY A 505 12.23 26.35 -16.12
CA GLY A 505 11.51 27.02 -15.05
C GLY A 505 12.15 28.38 -14.70
N ASP A 506 11.33 29.32 -14.21
CA ASP A 506 11.70 30.72 -14.00
C ASP A 506 12.54 30.99 -12.74
N GLY A 507 13.15 29.97 -12.12
CA GLY A 507 13.73 30.28 -10.86
C GLY A 507 14.71 29.35 -10.18
N THR A 508 14.98 29.74 -8.96
CA THR A 508 15.89 29.15 -7.97
C THR A 508 15.55 27.72 -7.58
N ASP A 509 14.41 27.20 -8.05
CA ASP A 509 13.78 25.93 -7.67
C ASP A 509 14.03 24.78 -8.67
N SER A 510 14.78 25.02 -9.77
CA SER A 510 15.09 24.00 -10.77
C SER A 510 15.88 22.84 -10.19
N VAL A 511 15.62 21.63 -10.71
CA VAL A 511 16.28 20.39 -10.31
C VAL A 511 17.10 19.80 -11.44
N ASP A 512 18.08 18.95 -11.09
CA ASP A 512 18.91 18.25 -12.07
C ASP A 512 18.17 17.04 -12.67
N TYR A 513 17.32 16.39 -11.87
CA TYR A 513 16.57 15.24 -12.29
C TYR A 513 15.26 15.08 -11.53
N PHE A 514 14.31 14.39 -12.16
CA PHE A 514 13.11 13.85 -11.52
C PHE A 514 13.31 12.38 -11.23
N SER A 515 12.71 11.90 -10.14
CA SER A 515 12.83 10.50 -9.74
C SER A 515 11.52 9.94 -9.20
N VAL A 516 11.44 8.62 -9.22
CA VAL A 516 10.34 7.87 -8.59
C VAL A 516 10.86 6.53 -8.09
N GLY A 517 10.32 6.08 -6.95
CA GLY A 517 10.51 4.73 -6.42
C GLY A 517 9.15 4.13 -6.06
N TYR A 518 8.84 2.94 -6.58
CA TYR A 518 7.53 2.30 -6.43
C TYR A 518 7.60 0.79 -6.60
N GLY A 519 6.57 0.06 -6.14
CA GLY A 519 6.41 -1.37 -6.42
C GLY A 519 6.17 -1.59 -7.92
N ALA A 520 7.08 -2.32 -8.56
CA ALA A 520 7.11 -2.47 -10.01
C ALA A 520 5.96 -3.34 -10.51
N THR A 521 5.12 -2.75 -11.37
CA THR A 521 4.12 -3.46 -12.16
C THR A 521 4.29 -3.10 -13.63
N PRO A 522 3.89 -3.97 -14.59
CA PRO A 522 4.02 -3.67 -16.02
C PRO A 522 3.32 -2.37 -16.42
N ARG A 523 2.16 -2.07 -15.81
CA ARG A 523 1.39 -0.85 -16.04
C ARG A 523 2.13 0.41 -15.58
N LEU A 524 2.71 0.38 -14.38
CA LEU A 524 3.44 1.53 -13.83
C LEU A 524 4.77 1.77 -14.55
N LEU A 525 5.52 0.71 -14.87
CA LEU A 525 6.74 0.81 -15.67
C LEU A 525 6.46 1.49 -17.02
N ARG A 526 5.39 1.10 -17.71
CA ARG A 526 4.95 1.71 -18.96
C ARG A 526 4.54 3.17 -18.81
N PHE A 527 3.83 3.50 -17.72
CA PHE A 527 3.40 4.87 -17.41
C PHE A 527 4.61 5.79 -17.22
N TRP A 528 5.56 5.41 -16.37
CA TRP A 528 6.74 6.21 -16.08
C TRP A 528 7.69 6.33 -17.28
N ARG A 529 7.86 5.24 -18.04
CA ARG A 529 8.64 5.29 -19.28
C ARG A 529 8.05 6.27 -20.29
N ARG A 530 6.72 6.26 -20.50
CA ARG A 530 6.04 7.23 -21.37
C ARG A 530 6.19 8.67 -20.91
N ALA A 531 6.37 8.90 -19.61
CA ALA A 531 6.69 10.19 -19.03
C ALA A 531 8.19 10.56 -19.12
N GLY A 532 9.02 9.74 -19.78
CA GLY A 532 10.43 10.00 -20.06
C GLY A 532 11.39 9.54 -18.95
N TYR A 533 10.95 8.64 -18.06
CA TYR A 533 11.80 8.06 -17.02
C TYR A 533 12.51 6.81 -17.50
N GLY A 534 13.81 6.68 -17.14
CA GLY A 534 14.62 5.48 -17.36
C GLY A 534 14.82 4.67 -16.09
N THR A 535 14.77 3.34 -16.19
CA THR A 535 15.03 2.42 -15.07
C THR A 535 16.52 2.38 -14.72
N VAL A 536 16.83 2.55 -13.44
CA VAL A 536 18.21 2.49 -12.91
C VAL A 536 18.41 1.46 -11.81
N HIS A 537 17.31 0.96 -11.24
CA HIS A 537 17.35 -0.05 -10.18
C HIS A 537 16.07 -0.86 -10.11
N LEU A 538 16.21 -2.15 -9.83
CA LEU A 538 15.17 -3.07 -9.39
C LEU A 538 15.65 -3.71 -8.10
N SER A 539 14.83 -3.69 -7.03
CA SER A 539 15.22 -4.26 -5.74
C SER A 539 15.31 -5.78 -5.80
N THR A 540 16.31 -6.36 -5.13
CA THR A 540 16.49 -7.82 -5.04
C THR A 540 15.50 -8.47 -4.07
N THR A 541 14.88 -7.70 -3.18
CA THR A 541 13.89 -8.16 -2.23
C THR A 541 12.51 -7.63 -2.58
N ARG A 542 11.48 -8.41 -2.28
CA ARG A 542 10.09 -7.96 -2.39
C ARG A 542 9.72 -7.11 -1.17
N ASN A 543 8.93 -6.09 -1.40
CA ASN A 543 8.33 -5.32 -0.32
C ASN A 543 7.28 -6.18 0.40
N ASP A 544 7.40 -6.33 1.73
CA ASP A 544 6.50 -7.17 2.51
C ASP A 544 5.03 -6.74 2.43
N ALA A 545 4.78 -5.42 2.33
CA ALA A 545 3.42 -4.90 2.30
C ALA A 545 2.75 -5.02 0.92
N SER A 546 3.52 -4.90 -0.19
CA SER A 546 2.97 -4.91 -1.56
C SER A 546 3.23 -6.21 -2.33
N GLY A 547 4.17 -7.04 -1.85
CA GLY A 547 4.60 -8.27 -2.53
C GLY A 547 5.42 -8.05 -3.80
N GLU A 548 5.72 -6.81 -4.17
CA GLU A 548 6.40 -6.43 -5.41
C GLU A 548 7.87 -6.09 -5.17
N HIS A 549 8.68 -6.23 -6.21
CA HIS A 549 10.00 -5.63 -6.27
C HIS A 549 9.87 -4.13 -6.52
N SER A 550 10.70 -3.31 -5.86
CA SER A 550 10.69 -1.87 -6.06
C SER A 550 11.56 -1.47 -7.25
N ALA A 551 11.04 -0.63 -8.13
CA ALA A 551 11.82 0.01 -9.19
C ALA A 551 12.16 1.45 -8.83
N ILE A 552 13.37 1.89 -9.21
CA ILE A 552 13.75 3.32 -9.21
C ILE A 552 13.97 3.72 -10.66
N MET A 553 13.33 4.83 -11.03
CA MET A 553 13.45 5.43 -12.35
C MET A 553 13.82 6.91 -12.25
N LEU A 554 14.64 7.40 -13.17
CA LEU A 554 15.09 8.78 -13.26
C LEU A 554 14.69 9.39 -14.60
N ARG A 555 14.36 10.69 -14.58
CA ARG A 555 14.21 11.53 -15.77
C ARG A 555 15.13 12.74 -15.64
N PRO A 556 16.10 12.96 -16.54
CA PRO A 556 17.03 14.08 -16.44
C PRO A 556 16.35 15.40 -16.81
N ALA A 557 16.73 16.46 -16.12
CA ALA A 557 16.35 17.84 -16.44
C ALA A 557 17.55 18.70 -16.89
N THR A 558 18.77 18.36 -16.43
CA THR A 558 20.02 19.04 -16.81
C THR A 558 21.04 18.04 -17.35
N ALA A 559 22.20 18.54 -17.83
CA ALA A 559 23.31 17.67 -18.21
C ALA A 559 23.82 16.83 -17.02
N ARG A 560 23.86 17.40 -15.81
CA ARG A 560 24.25 16.67 -14.59
C ARG A 560 23.27 15.54 -14.28
N GLY A 561 21.97 15.76 -14.43
CA GLY A 561 20.96 14.73 -14.30
C GLY A 561 21.05 13.67 -15.40
N ARG A 562 21.46 14.05 -16.61
CA ARG A 562 21.71 13.12 -17.72
C ARG A 562 22.90 12.20 -17.40
N ASP A 563 24.01 12.75 -16.95
CA ASP A 563 25.18 11.96 -16.56
C ASP A 563 24.87 10.96 -15.44
N LEU A 564 24.00 11.36 -14.48
CA LEU A 564 23.53 10.46 -13.43
C LEU A 564 22.70 9.30 -13.99
N LEU A 565 21.73 9.60 -14.87
CA LEU A 565 20.90 8.58 -15.50
C LEU A 565 21.74 7.62 -16.33
N ASP A 566 22.62 8.15 -17.20
CA ASP A 566 23.37 7.34 -18.17
C ASP A 566 24.29 6.34 -17.48
N ARG A 567 25.06 6.78 -16.44
CA ARG A 567 25.95 5.86 -15.71
C ARG A 567 25.19 4.81 -14.90
N HIS A 568 24.04 5.16 -14.31
CA HIS A 568 23.23 4.20 -13.55
C HIS A 568 22.40 3.27 -14.46
N ALA A 569 22.01 3.71 -15.65
CA ALA A 569 21.37 2.86 -16.64
C ALA A 569 22.33 1.79 -17.17
N VAL A 570 23.59 2.16 -17.46
CA VAL A 570 24.65 1.21 -17.83
C VAL A 570 24.88 0.21 -16.71
N ALA A 571 25.06 0.69 -15.47
CA ALA A 571 25.23 -0.18 -14.30
C ALA A 571 24.04 -1.10 -14.05
N PHE A 572 22.81 -0.65 -14.31
CA PHE A 572 21.60 -1.47 -14.23
C PHE A 572 21.63 -2.58 -15.28
N ARG A 573 21.83 -2.26 -16.56
CA ARG A 573 21.95 -3.25 -17.64
C ARG A 573 22.98 -4.33 -17.30
N ASP A 574 24.18 -3.92 -16.89
CA ASP A 574 25.29 -4.85 -16.61
C ASP A 574 24.98 -5.75 -15.40
N ARG A 575 24.33 -5.21 -14.38
CA ARG A 575 23.90 -5.95 -13.20
C ARG A 575 22.78 -6.96 -13.52
N GLU A 576 21.80 -6.55 -14.35
CA GLU A 576 20.70 -7.43 -14.72
C GLU A 576 21.12 -8.54 -15.67
N ARG A 577 22.20 -8.37 -16.43
CA ARG A 577 22.76 -9.43 -17.26
C ARG A 577 23.00 -10.73 -16.46
N ASP A 578 23.45 -10.60 -15.22
CA ASP A 578 23.73 -11.73 -14.33
C ASP A 578 22.63 -11.92 -13.26
N GLY A 579 22.09 -10.83 -12.73
CA GLY A 579 21.12 -10.81 -11.64
C GLY A 579 19.78 -11.45 -11.98
N LEU A 580 19.37 -11.41 -13.26
CA LEU A 580 18.12 -12.01 -13.71
C LEU A 580 18.07 -13.53 -13.54
N SER A 581 19.21 -14.21 -13.61
CA SER A 581 19.28 -15.66 -13.38
C SER A 581 19.51 -16.07 -11.92
N ASP A 582 19.67 -15.10 -11.03
CA ASP A 582 19.91 -15.28 -9.60
C ASP A 582 18.84 -14.55 -8.76
N ALA A 583 19.14 -13.38 -8.23
CA ALA A 583 18.26 -12.65 -7.32
C ALA A 583 16.90 -12.26 -7.93
N HIS A 584 16.83 -12.04 -9.24
CA HIS A 584 15.60 -11.69 -9.97
C HIS A 584 14.96 -12.85 -10.75
N ARG A 585 15.37 -14.09 -10.45
CA ARG A 585 14.88 -15.28 -11.17
C ARG A 585 13.36 -15.46 -11.10
N GLU A 586 12.75 -15.07 -9.97
CA GLU A 586 11.32 -15.23 -9.71
C GLU A 586 10.53 -13.91 -9.92
N VAL A 587 11.15 -12.89 -10.49
CA VAL A 587 10.45 -11.65 -10.85
C VAL A 587 9.51 -11.93 -12.04
N ASN A 588 8.31 -11.38 -11.98
CA ASN A 588 7.33 -11.51 -13.06
C ASN A 588 7.97 -11.12 -14.42
N PRO A 589 7.90 -11.95 -15.46
CA PRO A 589 8.54 -11.70 -16.75
C PRO A 589 8.14 -10.36 -17.40
N ASP A 590 6.89 -9.93 -17.22
CA ASP A 590 6.42 -8.65 -17.76
C ASP A 590 6.96 -7.44 -17.00
N VAL A 591 7.29 -7.60 -15.71
CA VAL A 591 8.04 -6.58 -14.93
C VAL A 591 9.47 -6.48 -15.47
N VAL A 592 10.14 -7.61 -15.71
CA VAL A 592 11.49 -7.64 -16.30
C VAL A 592 11.49 -6.95 -17.68
N ARG A 593 10.57 -7.35 -18.56
CA ARG A 593 10.37 -6.73 -19.88
C ARG A 593 10.21 -5.21 -19.77
N GLY A 594 9.29 -4.77 -18.91
CA GLY A 594 9.01 -3.35 -18.71
C GLY A 594 10.20 -2.56 -18.15
N ALA A 595 10.96 -3.16 -17.23
CA ALA A 595 12.14 -2.54 -16.63
C ALA A 595 13.30 -2.40 -17.64
N LEU A 596 13.58 -3.46 -18.42
CA LEU A 596 14.61 -3.44 -19.46
C LEU A 596 14.27 -2.46 -20.58
N ARG A 597 13.02 -2.43 -21.07
CA ARG A 597 12.55 -1.48 -22.08
C ARG A 597 12.61 -0.03 -21.63
N ALA A 598 12.52 0.22 -20.34
CA ALA A 598 12.68 1.55 -19.80
C ALA A 598 14.14 1.92 -19.48
N CYS A 599 15.10 1.02 -19.68
CA CYS A 599 16.50 1.27 -19.47
C CYS A 599 17.11 1.98 -20.70
N PRO A 600 17.61 3.23 -20.59
CA PRO A 600 18.19 3.95 -21.71
C PRO A 600 19.68 3.63 -21.95
N ALA A 601 20.18 2.53 -21.37
CA ALA A 601 21.58 2.15 -21.55
C ALA A 601 21.85 1.77 -23.01
N PRO A 602 22.94 2.25 -23.62
CA PRO A 602 23.34 1.79 -24.94
C PRO A 602 23.68 0.30 -24.89
N VAL A 603 23.33 -0.42 -25.94
CA VAL A 603 23.63 -1.85 -26.06
C VAL A 603 24.59 -2.06 -27.24
N SER A 604 25.63 -2.83 -27.01
CA SER A 604 26.50 -3.37 -28.07
C SER A 604 26.48 -4.88 -28.01
N VAL A 605 26.24 -5.51 -29.13
CA VAL A 605 26.34 -6.97 -29.29
C VAL A 605 27.74 -7.27 -29.82
N ASP A 606 28.62 -7.71 -28.93
CA ASP A 606 30.02 -8.05 -29.28
C ASP A 606 30.23 -9.54 -29.13
N LEU A 607 29.73 -10.32 -30.09
CA LEU A 607 29.86 -11.76 -30.13
C LEU A 607 31.03 -12.17 -31.05
N THR A 608 31.80 -13.18 -30.61
CA THR A 608 32.83 -13.81 -31.41
C THR A 608 32.21 -14.61 -32.56
N GLU A 609 33.02 -14.92 -33.58
CA GLU A 609 32.58 -15.79 -34.68
C GLU A 609 32.04 -17.16 -34.22
N THR A 610 32.64 -17.69 -33.15
CA THR A 610 32.20 -19.01 -32.58
C THR A 610 30.85 -18.89 -31.92
N GLU A 611 30.59 -17.79 -31.20
CA GLU A 611 29.28 -17.51 -30.61
C GLU A 611 28.22 -17.26 -31.68
N TRP A 612 28.55 -16.50 -32.75
CA TRP A 612 27.65 -16.32 -33.89
C TRP A 612 27.31 -17.62 -34.60
N ARG A 613 28.28 -18.55 -34.79
CA ARG A 613 27.98 -19.90 -35.33
C ARG A 613 26.97 -20.63 -34.44
N SER A 614 27.13 -20.54 -33.11
CA SER A 614 26.23 -21.21 -32.19
C SER A 614 24.81 -20.61 -32.25
N VAL A 615 24.67 -19.29 -32.27
CA VAL A 615 23.40 -18.61 -32.36
C VAL A 615 22.72 -18.91 -33.71
N VAL A 616 23.42 -18.71 -34.82
CA VAL A 616 22.90 -18.99 -36.19
C VAL A 616 22.54 -20.47 -36.33
N GLY A 617 23.40 -21.39 -35.84
CA GLY A 617 23.12 -22.81 -35.86
C GLY A 617 21.87 -23.22 -35.09
N ALA A 618 21.58 -22.57 -33.96
CA ALA A 618 20.37 -22.83 -33.19
C ALA A 618 19.10 -22.17 -33.77
N SER A 619 19.26 -21.08 -34.52
CA SER A 619 18.15 -20.36 -35.14
C SER A 619 17.72 -20.97 -36.48
N PHE A 620 18.67 -21.38 -37.30
CA PHE A 620 18.44 -21.80 -38.68
C PHE A 620 18.81 -23.29 -38.93
N GLY A 621 19.46 -23.94 -37.98
CA GLY A 621 20.03 -25.30 -38.17
C GLY A 621 19.82 -26.21 -36.97
N PRO A 622 20.66 -27.25 -36.83
CA PRO A 622 20.54 -28.23 -35.74
C PRO A 622 21.22 -27.81 -34.42
N GLY A 623 21.68 -26.57 -34.30
CA GLY A 623 22.37 -26.09 -33.11
C GLY A 623 21.46 -26.05 -31.89
N MET A 624 22.08 -25.93 -30.71
CA MET A 624 21.37 -25.89 -29.44
C MET A 624 21.77 -24.66 -28.61
N TYR A 625 20.79 -24.06 -27.97
CA TYR A 625 20.95 -22.92 -27.02
C TYR A 625 22.07 -23.20 -25.98
N ASP A 626 22.10 -24.40 -25.42
CA ASP A 626 23.00 -24.77 -24.31
C ASP A 626 24.49 -24.71 -24.66
N THR A 627 24.86 -24.56 -25.97
CA THR A 627 26.26 -24.51 -26.41
C THR A 627 26.90 -23.11 -26.21
N ALA A 628 26.12 -22.04 -26.16
CA ALA A 628 26.61 -20.66 -25.99
C ALA A 628 25.59 -19.77 -25.27
N PRO A 629 25.14 -20.12 -24.05
CA PRO A 629 24.04 -19.42 -23.38
C PRO A 629 24.30 -17.91 -23.14
N GLY A 630 25.59 -17.53 -23.03
CA GLY A 630 25.98 -16.11 -22.89
C GLY A 630 25.63 -15.26 -24.11
N ALA A 631 25.91 -15.77 -25.32
CA ALA A 631 25.62 -15.09 -26.57
C ALA A 631 24.11 -14.86 -26.77
N PHE A 632 23.29 -15.86 -26.44
CA PHE A 632 21.83 -15.73 -26.46
C PHE A 632 21.34 -14.70 -25.45
N ARG A 633 21.95 -14.65 -24.26
CA ARG A 633 21.61 -13.67 -23.21
C ARG A 633 21.90 -12.23 -23.67
N ASP A 634 23.07 -11.99 -24.28
CA ASP A 634 23.45 -10.66 -24.77
C ASP A 634 22.52 -10.16 -25.87
N LEU A 635 22.12 -11.04 -26.80
CA LEU A 635 21.14 -10.72 -27.83
C LEU A 635 19.74 -10.48 -27.25
N ALA A 636 19.31 -11.28 -26.27
CA ALA A 636 18.01 -11.10 -25.62
C ALA A 636 17.95 -9.76 -24.86
N LEU A 637 19.01 -9.37 -24.15
CA LEU A 637 19.11 -8.06 -23.51
C LEU A 637 19.07 -6.93 -24.53
N ALA A 638 19.81 -7.04 -25.63
CA ALA A 638 19.80 -6.07 -26.71
C ALA A 638 18.38 -5.88 -27.26
N ALA A 639 17.69 -6.96 -27.58
CA ALA A 639 16.35 -6.92 -28.12
C ALA A 639 15.32 -6.30 -27.15
N LEU A 640 15.43 -6.58 -25.87
CA LEU A 640 14.49 -6.05 -24.86
C LEU A 640 14.77 -4.59 -24.48
N ILE A 641 16.01 -4.11 -24.59
CA ILE A 641 16.38 -2.71 -24.27
C ILE A 641 16.13 -1.80 -25.50
N GLU A 642 16.60 -2.18 -26.70
CA GLU A 642 16.60 -1.33 -27.90
C GLU A 642 15.56 -1.75 -28.94
N GLY A 643 14.90 -2.90 -28.74
CA GLY A 643 13.96 -3.43 -29.72
C GLY A 643 12.78 -2.48 -29.98
N PRO A 644 12.34 -2.34 -31.26
CA PRO A 644 11.18 -1.57 -31.60
C PRO A 644 9.90 -2.16 -30.98
N GLU A 645 8.90 -1.31 -30.76
CA GLU A 645 7.62 -1.69 -30.17
C GLU A 645 6.44 -1.49 -31.13
N GLY A 646 5.32 -2.07 -30.78
CA GLY A 646 4.10 -1.95 -31.57
C GLY A 646 4.15 -2.77 -32.83
N ASP A 647 3.68 -2.20 -33.94
CA ASP A 647 3.59 -2.89 -35.25
C ASP A 647 4.97 -3.24 -35.84
N ASP A 648 6.01 -2.56 -35.41
CA ASP A 648 7.40 -2.80 -35.85
C ASP A 648 8.17 -3.75 -34.88
N ALA A 649 7.52 -4.32 -33.87
CA ALA A 649 8.17 -5.20 -32.90
C ALA A 649 8.81 -6.43 -33.58
N LEU A 650 10.07 -6.69 -33.24
CA LEU A 650 10.81 -7.87 -33.78
C LEU A 650 10.25 -9.18 -33.23
N LEU A 651 9.70 -9.16 -32.03
CA LEU A 651 9.23 -10.31 -31.28
C LEU A 651 7.80 -10.08 -30.81
N SER A 652 7.01 -11.13 -30.78
CA SER A 652 5.73 -11.13 -30.10
C SER A 652 5.91 -11.08 -28.56
N GLU A 653 4.88 -10.68 -27.80
CA GLU A 653 4.93 -10.70 -26.36
C GLU A 653 5.27 -12.09 -25.79
N ARG A 654 4.82 -13.16 -26.41
CA ARG A 654 5.09 -14.53 -25.99
C ARG A 654 6.56 -14.89 -26.21
N GLU A 655 7.15 -14.47 -27.33
CA GLU A 655 8.59 -14.69 -27.60
C GLU A 655 9.45 -13.86 -26.65
N GLU A 656 9.09 -12.62 -26.35
CA GLU A 656 9.81 -11.84 -25.34
C GLU A 656 9.75 -12.47 -23.94
N ARG A 657 8.58 -12.99 -23.51
CA ARG A 657 8.48 -13.76 -22.26
C ARG A 657 9.35 -15.00 -22.31
N LEU A 658 9.38 -15.70 -23.44
CA LEU A 658 10.25 -16.86 -23.62
C LEU A 658 11.73 -16.51 -23.45
N LEU A 659 12.18 -15.38 -24.04
CA LEU A 659 13.56 -14.89 -23.83
C LEU A 659 13.82 -14.56 -22.35
N VAL A 660 12.88 -13.87 -21.68
CA VAL A 660 13.02 -13.53 -20.27
C VAL A 660 13.11 -14.78 -19.42
N GLU A 661 12.12 -15.66 -19.50
CA GLU A 661 12.01 -16.81 -18.61
C GLU A 661 13.11 -17.85 -18.86
N LYS A 662 13.33 -18.21 -20.12
CA LYS A 662 14.28 -19.27 -20.45
C LYS A 662 15.73 -18.78 -20.46
N VAL A 663 15.98 -17.61 -21.08
CA VAL A 663 17.36 -17.17 -21.34
C VAL A 663 17.88 -16.28 -20.21
N LEU A 664 17.12 -15.26 -19.83
CA LEU A 664 17.58 -14.28 -18.83
C LEU A 664 17.42 -14.81 -17.40
N GLN A 665 16.28 -15.39 -17.06
CA GLN A 665 16.02 -15.96 -15.73
C GLN A 665 16.54 -17.40 -15.59
N GLY A 666 16.90 -18.07 -16.68
CA GLY A 666 17.46 -19.41 -16.64
C GLY A 666 16.50 -20.47 -16.08
N ARG A 667 15.19 -20.29 -16.26
CA ARG A 667 14.18 -21.23 -15.77
C ARG A 667 14.21 -22.55 -16.54
N PRO A 668 13.85 -23.68 -15.90
CA PRO A 668 13.77 -24.97 -16.58
C PRO A 668 12.81 -24.92 -17.77
N ALA A 669 13.22 -25.49 -18.92
CA ALA A 669 12.40 -25.44 -20.13
C ALA A 669 11.02 -26.11 -19.99
N GLU A 670 10.89 -27.07 -19.06
CA GLU A 670 9.61 -27.71 -18.73
C GLU A 670 8.65 -26.73 -18.06
N ALA A 671 9.12 -25.96 -17.08
CA ALA A 671 8.33 -24.94 -16.41
C ALA A 671 7.91 -23.82 -17.38
N VAL A 672 8.87 -23.33 -18.19
CA VAL A 672 8.59 -22.31 -19.23
C VAL A 672 7.58 -22.81 -20.27
N ALA A 673 7.68 -24.10 -20.67
CA ALA A 673 6.72 -24.69 -21.58
C ALA A 673 5.30 -24.71 -20.99
N ALA A 674 5.16 -25.04 -19.72
CA ALA A 674 3.90 -25.03 -19.02
C ALA A 674 3.33 -23.60 -18.90
N ASP A 675 4.14 -22.66 -18.43
CA ASP A 675 3.72 -21.27 -18.19
C ASP A 675 3.30 -20.55 -19.49
N LEU A 676 4.01 -20.80 -20.59
CA LEU A 676 3.73 -20.20 -21.90
C LEU A 676 2.80 -21.04 -22.78
N GLY A 677 2.28 -22.16 -22.30
CA GLY A 677 1.31 -23.01 -23.03
C GLY A 677 1.91 -23.71 -24.25
N PHE A 678 3.16 -24.15 -24.19
CA PHE A 678 3.74 -25.02 -25.23
C PHE A 678 3.33 -26.48 -25.00
N VAL A 679 3.06 -27.20 -26.10
CA VAL A 679 2.64 -28.61 -26.04
C VAL A 679 3.74 -29.57 -25.53
N SER A 680 5.00 -29.13 -25.53
CA SER A 680 6.14 -29.90 -25.03
C SER A 680 7.36 -29.02 -24.86
N THR A 681 8.33 -29.50 -24.05
CA THR A 681 9.66 -28.88 -23.90
C THR A 681 10.38 -28.74 -25.26
N GLY A 682 10.27 -29.74 -26.15
CA GLY A 682 10.84 -29.67 -27.50
C GLY A 682 10.20 -28.59 -28.39
N ALA A 683 8.89 -28.32 -28.22
CA ALA A 683 8.21 -27.19 -28.89
C ALA A 683 8.68 -25.84 -28.34
N CYS A 684 8.86 -25.74 -27.02
CA CYS A 684 9.40 -24.54 -26.37
C CYS A 684 10.81 -24.20 -26.88
N LEU A 685 11.71 -25.17 -26.94
CA LEU A 685 13.11 -24.98 -27.41
C LEU A 685 13.17 -24.66 -28.93
N ARG A 686 12.29 -25.19 -29.76
CA ARG A 686 12.18 -24.79 -31.18
C ARG A 686 11.72 -23.34 -31.30
N ALA A 687 10.65 -22.96 -30.56
CA ALA A 687 10.18 -21.60 -30.54
C ALA A 687 11.25 -20.60 -30.02
N LEU A 688 12.13 -21.06 -29.13
CA LEU A 688 13.30 -20.28 -28.71
C LEU A 688 14.24 -20.02 -29.88
N GLY A 689 14.59 -21.05 -30.68
CA GLY A 689 15.40 -20.90 -31.91
C GLY A 689 14.75 -19.92 -32.87
N ASP A 690 13.44 -20.09 -33.15
CA ASP A 690 12.67 -19.23 -34.05
C ASP A 690 12.68 -17.77 -33.59
N ALA A 691 12.60 -17.49 -32.27
CA ALA A 691 12.66 -16.15 -31.71
C ALA A 691 14.01 -15.44 -31.93
N TYR A 692 15.09 -16.17 -32.15
CA TYR A 692 16.40 -15.59 -32.48
C TYR A 692 16.60 -15.28 -33.97
N VAL A 693 15.77 -15.79 -34.86
CA VAL A 693 15.85 -15.49 -36.30
C VAL A 693 15.85 -13.97 -36.58
N PRO A 694 14.85 -13.19 -36.14
CA PRO A 694 14.87 -11.75 -36.37
C PRO A 694 16.00 -11.01 -35.62
N LEU A 695 16.52 -11.59 -34.54
CA LEU A 695 17.65 -11.00 -33.80
C LEU A 695 18.98 -11.18 -34.55
N VAL A 696 19.19 -12.33 -35.20
CA VAL A 696 20.34 -12.54 -36.10
C VAL A 696 20.26 -11.58 -37.29
N GLU A 697 19.08 -11.38 -37.87
CA GLU A 697 18.89 -10.43 -38.99
C GLU A 697 19.15 -8.98 -38.56
N ARG A 698 18.78 -8.61 -37.36
CA ARG A 698 18.91 -7.25 -36.84
C ARG A 698 20.31 -6.90 -36.35
N TYR A 699 20.97 -7.82 -35.62
CA TYR A 699 22.21 -7.59 -34.91
C TYR A 699 23.40 -8.33 -35.51
N GLY A 700 23.15 -9.22 -36.47
CA GLY A 700 24.20 -10.06 -37.06
C GLY A 700 25.27 -9.28 -37.80
N THR A 701 26.52 -9.66 -37.60
CA THR A 701 27.67 -9.18 -38.37
C THR A 701 27.64 -9.77 -39.77
N GLU A 702 28.48 -9.24 -40.69
CA GLU A 702 28.67 -9.85 -42.03
C GLU A 702 28.98 -11.34 -41.93
N PHE A 703 29.76 -11.76 -40.95
CA PHE A 703 30.05 -13.15 -40.66
C PHE A 703 28.78 -13.96 -40.30
N ALA A 704 27.97 -13.43 -39.39
CA ALA A 704 26.75 -14.11 -38.95
C ALA A 704 25.74 -14.28 -40.09
N LEU A 705 25.60 -13.27 -40.95
CA LEU A 705 24.71 -13.29 -42.12
C LEU A 705 25.22 -14.30 -43.18
N ALA A 706 26.53 -14.35 -43.41
CA ALA A 706 27.13 -15.36 -44.30
C ALA A 706 26.96 -16.78 -43.76
N GLU A 707 27.05 -16.97 -42.43
CA GLU A 707 26.79 -18.28 -41.81
C GLU A 707 25.31 -18.70 -41.92
N ARG A 708 24.36 -17.75 -41.85
CA ARG A 708 22.91 -17.96 -42.07
C ARG A 708 22.66 -18.51 -43.48
N GLU A 709 23.30 -17.91 -44.52
CA GLU A 709 23.13 -18.35 -45.95
C GLU A 709 23.43 -19.83 -46.12
N ARG A 710 24.27 -20.44 -45.31
CA ARG A 710 24.54 -21.88 -45.35
C ARG A 710 23.33 -22.75 -45.02
N PHE A 711 22.41 -22.24 -44.25
CA PHE A 711 21.21 -22.96 -43.85
C PHE A 711 19.99 -22.58 -44.67
N THR A 712 19.91 -21.35 -45.15
CA THR A 712 18.75 -20.85 -45.91
C THR A 712 18.89 -21.06 -47.42
N GLY A 713 20.10 -21.17 -47.92
CA GLY A 713 20.37 -21.33 -49.36
C GLY A 713 20.17 -20.06 -50.19
N GLU A 714 19.99 -18.89 -49.51
CA GLU A 714 19.88 -17.57 -50.11
C GLU A 714 21.12 -16.74 -49.83
#